data_984c7cfe16d3661c46944fb9848bfa64
#
_entry.id   984c7cfe16d3661c46944fb9848bfa64
#
_cell.length_a   1.000
_cell.length_b   1.000
_cell.length_c   1.000
_cell.angle_alpha   90.00
_cell.angle_beta   90.00
_cell.angle_gamma   90.00
#
_symmetry.space_group_name_H-M   'P 1'
#
loop_
_entity.id
_entity.type
_entity.pdbx_description
1 polymer ?
#
loop_
_entity_poly.entity_id
_entity_poly.type
_entity_poly.pdbx_seq_one_letter_code
_entity_poly.pdbx_strand_id
1 'polypeptide(L)'
;MAVIDDTVLEEQRVMARPTENSGQSSPLGATMVPGGVNFSVFSRSASSMELLFFDREDDARPSRVIQIDPVANRTYHYWHVFVPDVRSGQIYGFRAHGPFDPANGLRFDPSKVLLDPYGRAVVVPKNYSRAAAVMKDDNTATAMKSVVVDPRTYDWQGDRPLRRLSSRTIIYELHVRGFTAHPSSGVAGERRGTYAGLIEKIPYLQQLGVTAVELLPVFQFDAQDSPPGRVNYWGYAPVSFFAPHQGYCSCRDPLGPITEFRDMVKALHRAGIEVILDVVFNHTAEGDERGPTLCFRGIDNPTYYILDADRSHYSNYSGTGNTLNANHPIVRRMIVDSLRYWVEELHVDGFRFDLASILARDSSGQVMSNPPVLWDIESDPALAGTKMIAEAWDAAGLYQVGSFVGDSWKEWNGRFRDDIRDFVRGAEYSVTRLADRSLGSREIYGHKEREVEQSVNFVTCHDGFTLNDLVSYNYKHNEDNGEGNRDGADDNRSWNCGVEGPSDDPAVEKLRNRQVKNFLTLTMLSLGVPMIVMGDEVRRTQRGNNNAYGQDNEISWFDWTLLSKHADLHRFVRLLIARRLMRSVKHELQRVSLNQLLREAKRAWHGVKLNQPDWSYYSRSLALSAEIPEQGLHFHLILNAYWEPLDFELPLPSDSRGTWRRWIDTALEPPHEIVEWQTAPPVSGRTYRVGPRSVVMLIAGLGLEAAQGR
;
A
#
# COMPACT_ATOMS: atom_id res chain seq x y z
N MET A 1 27.77 31.06 -56.45
CA MET A 1 28.17 29.66 -56.16
C MET A 1 29.42 29.76 -55.31
N ALA A 2 29.24 29.67 -53.98
CA ALA A 2 30.36 29.63 -53.06
C ALA A 2 30.78 28.16 -52.90
N VAL A 3 32.05 27.90 -53.20
CA VAL A 3 32.69 26.60 -52.97
C VAL A 3 32.78 26.41 -51.44
N ILE A 4 32.04 25.45 -50.91
CA ILE A 4 32.15 25.03 -49.50
C ILE A 4 33.43 24.18 -49.44
N ASP A 5 34.33 24.64 -48.59
CA ASP A 5 35.66 24.02 -48.35
C ASP A 5 35.50 22.61 -47.76
N ASP A 6 35.94 21.60 -48.48
CA ASP A 6 35.86 20.17 -48.08
C ASP A 6 36.65 19.83 -46.80
N THR A 7 37.50 20.75 -46.34
CA THR A 7 38.22 20.57 -45.04
C THR A 7 37.38 20.69 -43.81
N VAL A 8 36.27 21.45 -43.88
CA VAL A 8 35.31 21.61 -42.74
C VAL A 8 34.42 20.35 -42.59
N LEU A 9 34.26 19.57 -43.64
CA LEU A 9 33.49 18.30 -43.59
C LEU A 9 34.32 17.11 -43.13
N GLU A 10 35.64 17.18 -43.13
CA GLU A 10 36.50 16.12 -42.56
C GLU A 10 36.68 16.27 -41.04
N GLU A 11 36.70 17.49 -40.50
CA GLU A 11 36.73 17.69 -39.03
C GLU A 11 35.44 17.31 -38.32
N GLN A 12 34.30 17.29 -38.98
CA GLN A 12 33.05 16.77 -38.44
C GLN A 12 32.88 15.25 -38.51
N ARG A 13 33.81 14.52 -39.17
CA ARG A 13 33.82 13.05 -39.29
C ARG A 13 34.66 12.33 -38.25
N VAL A 14 35.30 13.02 -37.33
CA VAL A 14 35.95 12.35 -36.15
C VAL A 14 34.95 12.33 -34.99
N MET A 15 33.74 11.91 -35.22
CA MET A 15 32.99 11.18 -34.21
C MET A 15 33.68 9.82 -34.09
N ALA A 16 34.41 9.61 -33.00
CA ALA A 16 35.05 8.35 -32.71
C ALA A 16 34.04 7.23 -32.93
N ARG A 17 34.35 6.26 -33.78
CA ARG A 17 33.58 5.03 -33.91
C ARG A 17 33.47 4.44 -32.51
N PRO A 18 32.26 4.05 -32.03
CA PRO A 18 32.13 3.42 -30.72
C PRO A 18 33.15 2.28 -30.68
N THR A 19 34.03 2.27 -29.68
CA THR A 19 34.90 1.12 -29.42
C THR A 19 33.99 -0.07 -29.12
N GLU A 20 34.39 -1.29 -29.48
CA GLU A 20 33.59 -2.52 -29.28
C GLU A 20 33.07 -2.68 -27.82
N ASN A 21 33.66 -1.97 -26.84
CA ASN A 21 33.30 -1.96 -25.42
C ASN A 21 32.56 -0.68 -24.95
N SER A 22 32.16 0.23 -25.84
CA SER A 22 31.52 1.48 -25.40
C SER A 22 30.17 1.28 -24.76
N GLY A 23 29.45 0.20 -25.10
CA GLY A 23 28.11 -0.07 -24.60
C GLY A 23 27.04 0.85 -25.21
N GLN A 24 25.86 0.83 -24.61
CA GLN A 24 24.68 1.60 -25.04
C GLN A 24 24.10 2.43 -23.89
N SER A 25 23.60 3.63 -24.20
CA SER A 25 22.99 4.54 -23.22
C SER A 25 21.61 4.07 -22.72
N SER A 26 21.02 3.08 -23.34
CA SER A 26 19.70 2.54 -23.03
C SER A 26 19.68 1.02 -23.25
N PRO A 27 18.93 0.27 -22.41
CA PRO A 27 18.19 0.68 -21.22
C PRO A 27 19.11 1.13 -20.07
N LEU A 28 18.55 1.90 -19.11
CA LEU A 28 19.26 2.22 -17.86
C LEU A 28 19.38 0.98 -16.98
N GLY A 29 20.41 0.96 -16.13
CA GLY A 29 20.73 -0.16 -15.25
C GLY A 29 21.63 -1.19 -15.91
N ALA A 30 21.76 -2.36 -15.28
CA ALA A 30 22.52 -3.51 -15.77
C ALA A 30 21.61 -4.39 -16.64
N THR A 31 21.90 -4.45 -17.94
CA THR A 31 21.10 -5.21 -18.92
C THR A 31 21.91 -6.35 -19.51
N MET A 32 21.42 -7.58 -19.35
CA MET A 32 22.01 -8.77 -19.96
C MET A 32 21.87 -8.71 -21.49
N VAL A 33 23.01 -8.80 -22.20
CA VAL A 33 23.08 -8.85 -23.65
C VAL A 33 23.99 -10.01 -24.07
N PRO A 34 23.97 -10.45 -25.34
CA PRO A 34 24.87 -11.53 -25.79
C PRO A 34 26.35 -11.23 -25.48
N GLY A 35 26.98 -12.13 -24.74
CA GLY A 35 28.39 -12.05 -24.37
C GLY A 35 28.73 -11.25 -23.12
N GLY A 36 27.76 -10.63 -22.43
CA GLY A 36 28.04 -9.86 -21.20
C GLY A 36 26.88 -9.01 -20.71
N VAL A 37 27.22 -7.87 -20.10
CA VAL A 37 26.26 -6.95 -19.53
C VAL A 37 26.54 -5.52 -19.99
N ASN A 38 25.51 -4.82 -20.42
CA ASN A 38 25.54 -3.39 -20.64
C ASN A 38 25.11 -2.66 -19.36
N PHE A 39 25.95 -1.77 -18.84
CA PHE A 39 25.65 -0.89 -17.71
C PHE A 39 25.39 0.51 -18.23
N SER A 40 24.32 1.16 -17.76
CA SER A 40 24.02 2.54 -18.11
C SER A 40 23.40 3.27 -16.91
N VAL A 41 23.95 4.45 -16.59
CA VAL A 41 23.48 5.30 -15.50
C VAL A 41 23.45 6.77 -15.94
N PHE A 42 22.43 7.50 -15.49
CA PHE A 42 22.30 8.93 -15.77
C PHE A 42 23.01 9.74 -14.68
N SER A 43 23.91 10.64 -15.11
CA SER A 43 24.43 11.70 -14.25
C SER A 43 24.83 12.91 -15.11
N ARG A 44 24.18 14.04 -14.87
CA ARG A 44 24.46 15.30 -15.59
C ARG A 44 25.76 15.94 -15.11
N SER A 45 26.02 15.88 -13.82
CA SER A 45 27.03 16.72 -13.16
C SER A 45 28.28 15.95 -12.75
N ALA A 46 28.33 14.62 -12.94
CA ALA A 46 29.54 13.84 -12.73
C ALA A 46 30.63 14.21 -13.71
N SER A 47 31.86 14.34 -13.22
CA SER A 47 33.09 14.55 -14.01
C SER A 47 33.73 13.24 -14.47
N SER A 48 33.60 12.17 -13.65
CA SER A 48 34.00 10.80 -13.98
C SER A 48 33.15 9.80 -13.20
N MET A 49 33.11 8.55 -13.69
CA MET A 49 32.32 7.47 -13.12
C MET A 49 33.12 6.18 -13.12
N GLU A 50 33.05 5.44 -12.00
CA GLU A 50 33.65 4.11 -11.87
C GLU A 50 32.54 3.06 -11.71
N LEU A 51 32.66 1.94 -12.41
CA LEU A 51 31.89 0.73 -12.17
C LEU A 51 32.77 -0.25 -11.38
N LEU A 52 32.27 -0.66 -10.23
CA LEU A 52 32.98 -1.49 -9.27
C LEU A 52 32.34 -2.87 -9.22
N PHE A 53 33.15 -3.94 -9.30
CA PHE A 53 32.69 -5.32 -9.13
C PHE A 53 33.22 -5.90 -7.82
N PHE A 54 32.43 -6.79 -7.24
CA PHE A 54 32.74 -7.45 -5.96
C PHE A 54 32.45 -8.94 -6.07
N ASP A 55 33.22 -9.77 -5.39
CA ASP A 55 33.00 -11.20 -5.28
C ASP A 55 32.03 -11.53 -4.12
N ARG A 56 32.02 -10.67 -3.08
CA ARG A 56 31.17 -10.78 -1.89
C ARG A 56 30.61 -9.43 -1.50
N GLU A 57 29.47 -9.46 -0.81
CA GLU A 57 28.78 -8.26 -0.32
C GLU A 57 29.62 -7.43 0.67
N ASP A 58 30.51 -8.08 1.47
CA ASP A 58 31.32 -7.47 2.52
C ASP A 58 32.78 -7.19 2.12
N ASP A 59 33.13 -7.33 0.85
CA ASP A 59 34.48 -7.04 0.36
C ASP A 59 34.88 -5.59 0.64
N ALA A 60 36.05 -5.43 1.26
CA ALA A 60 36.63 -4.11 1.58
C ALA A 60 37.26 -3.41 0.36
N ARG A 61 37.42 -4.13 -0.74
CA ARG A 61 37.93 -3.60 -2.02
C ARG A 61 37.23 -4.27 -3.18
N PRO A 62 36.95 -3.53 -4.26
CA PRO A 62 36.43 -4.16 -5.47
C PRO A 62 37.44 -5.15 -6.08
N SER A 63 36.95 -6.27 -6.56
CA SER A 63 37.78 -7.25 -7.33
C SER A 63 38.15 -6.72 -8.70
N ARG A 64 37.36 -5.83 -9.28
CA ARG A 64 37.59 -5.15 -10.55
C ARG A 64 37.01 -3.77 -10.55
N VAL A 65 37.75 -2.80 -11.10
CA VAL A 65 37.27 -1.41 -11.31
C VAL A 65 37.35 -1.08 -12.79
N ILE A 66 36.28 -0.56 -13.34
CA ILE A 66 36.21 -0.05 -14.71
C ILE A 66 35.99 1.45 -14.66
N GLN A 67 36.97 2.20 -15.17
CA GLN A 67 36.79 3.65 -15.40
C GLN A 67 35.92 3.82 -16.64
N ILE A 68 34.78 4.49 -16.46
CA ILE A 68 33.88 4.81 -17.58
C ILE A 68 34.43 6.07 -18.25
N ASP A 69 34.90 5.93 -19.47
CA ASP A 69 35.55 7.00 -20.22
C ASP A 69 34.54 8.12 -20.53
N PRO A 70 34.79 9.37 -20.13
CA PRO A 70 33.84 10.47 -20.32
C PRO A 70 33.61 10.88 -21.76
N VAL A 71 34.42 10.39 -22.70
CA VAL A 71 34.29 10.67 -24.13
C VAL A 71 33.72 9.46 -24.87
N ALA A 72 34.33 8.29 -24.72
CA ALA A 72 33.94 7.08 -25.46
C ALA A 72 32.73 6.36 -24.87
N ASN A 73 32.51 6.49 -23.55
CA ASN A 73 31.46 5.80 -22.78
C ASN A 73 30.39 6.73 -22.23
N ARG A 74 30.19 7.88 -22.89
CA ARG A 74 29.18 8.88 -22.50
C ARG A 74 28.40 9.35 -23.73
N THR A 75 27.08 9.24 -23.65
CA THR A 75 26.16 9.82 -24.64
C THR A 75 25.29 10.87 -23.92
N TYR A 76 25.51 12.15 -24.21
CA TYR A 76 24.87 13.26 -23.50
C TYR A 76 25.19 13.22 -21.98
N HIS A 77 24.25 12.81 -21.15
CA HIS A 77 24.44 12.64 -19.69
C HIS A 77 24.34 11.19 -19.23
N TYR A 78 24.29 10.24 -20.16
CA TYR A 78 24.25 8.82 -19.88
C TYR A 78 25.66 8.24 -19.95
N TRP A 79 26.12 7.68 -18.82
CA TRP A 79 27.38 6.98 -18.68
C TRP A 79 27.13 5.50 -18.92
N HIS A 80 27.82 4.88 -19.84
CA HIS A 80 27.55 3.50 -20.23
C HIS A 80 28.81 2.73 -20.61
N VAL A 81 28.79 1.42 -20.35
CA VAL A 81 29.87 0.52 -20.71
C VAL A 81 29.35 -0.90 -20.92
N PHE A 82 29.79 -1.56 -21.96
CA PHE A 82 29.60 -3.00 -22.12
C PHE A 82 30.76 -3.74 -21.47
N VAL A 83 30.44 -4.73 -20.61
CA VAL A 83 31.46 -5.56 -19.93
C VAL A 83 31.23 -7.00 -20.29
N PRO A 84 32.22 -7.61 -21.04
CA PRO A 84 32.12 -8.99 -21.44
C PRO A 84 32.25 -9.94 -20.24
N ASP A 85 31.68 -11.15 -20.39
CA ASP A 85 31.77 -12.29 -19.46
C ASP A 85 31.11 -12.06 -18.08
N VAL A 86 30.49 -10.93 -17.86
CA VAL A 86 29.67 -10.68 -16.65
C VAL A 86 28.36 -11.47 -16.73
N ARG A 87 27.93 -12.07 -15.62
CA ARG A 87 26.77 -12.96 -15.53
C ARG A 87 25.79 -12.47 -14.45
N SER A 88 24.57 -12.99 -14.50
CA SER A 88 23.58 -12.84 -13.43
C SER A 88 24.16 -13.33 -12.09
N GLY A 89 23.88 -12.58 -11.01
CA GLY A 89 24.48 -12.80 -9.68
C GLY A 89 25.75 -11.98 -9.41
N GLN A 90 26.32 -11.30 -10.41
CA GLN A 90 27.49 -10.45 -10.19
C GLN A 90 27.10 -9.24 -9.33
N ILE A 91 27.83 -9.05 -8.23
CA ILE A 91 27.68 -7.90 -7.31
C ILE A 91 28.46 -6.72 -7.89
N TYR A 92 27.82 -5.54 -7.90
CA TYR A 92 28.43 -4.31 -8.43
C TYR A 92 27.91 -3.07 -7.72
N GLY A 93 28.59 -1.95 -7.93
CA GLY A 93 28.17 -0.61 -7.53
C GLY A 93 28.85 0.45 -8.38
N PHE A 94 28.47 1.69 -8.16
CA PHE A 94 29.10 2.84 -8.80
C PHE A 94 29.88 3.68 -7.80
N ARG A 95 30.85 4.43 -8.30
CA ARG A 95 31.49 5.54 -7.61
C ARG A 95 31.50 6.71 -8.57
N ALA A 96 30.93 7.83 -8.14
CA ALA A 96 30.81 9.01 -8.95
C ALA A 96 31.71 10.13 -8.43
N HIS A 97 32.44 10.77 -9.33
CA HIS A 97 33.28 11.92 -9.04
C HIS A 97 32.61 13.17 -9.60
N GLY A 98 32.69 14.28 -8.86
CA GLY A 98 32.13 15.55 -9.23
C GLY A 98 32.31 16.59 -8.11
N PRO A 99 31.79 17.78 -8.28
CA PRO A 99 31.93 18.83 -7.25
C PRO A 99 31.10 18.49 -6.01
N PHE A 100 31.66 18.73 -4.83
CA PHE A 100 30.92 18.87 -3.58
C PHE A 100 30.64 20.37 -3.36
N ASP A 101 29.50 20.82 -3.85
CA ASP A 101 29.05 22.21 -3.80
C ASP A 101 27.57 22.27 -3.38
N PRO A 102 27.26 22.11 -2.09
CA PRO A 102 25.90 22.09 -1.59
C PRO A 102 25.09 23.36 -1.94
N ALA A 103 25.72 24.53 -2.00
CA ALA A 103 25.05 25.79 -2.36
C ALA A 103 24.42 25.71 -3.77
N ASN A 104 25.00 24.91 -4.66
CA ASN A 104 24.45 24.61 -6.00
C ASN A 104 23.71 23.25 -6.03
N GLY A 105 23.50 22.59 -4.89
CA GLY A 105 22.81 21.31 -4.80
C GLY A 105 23.69 20.11 -5.17
N LEU A 106 25.00 20.27 -5.36
CA LEU A 106 25.89 19.18 -5.77
C LEU A 106 26.55 18.52 -4.56
N ARG A 107 26.47 17.18 -4.49
CA ARG A 107 26.87 16.39 -3.32
C ARG A 107 27.65 15.13 -3.68
N PHE A 108 28.56 15.21 -4.67
CA PHE A 108 29.40 14.07 -5.02
C PHE A 108 30.38 13.75 -3.89
N ASP A 109 30.50 12.47 -3.58
CA ASP A 109 31.47 11.95 -2.62
C ASP A 109 32.08 10.65 -3.16
N PRO A 110 33.31 10.70 -3.73
CA PRO A 110 33.97 9.52 -4.31
C PRO A 110 34.44 8.51 -3.26
N SER A 111 34.27 8.76 -1.97
CA SER A 111 34.51 7.77 -0.93
C SER A 111 33.35 6.77 -0.77
N LYS A 112 32.21 7.01 -1.44
CA LYS A 112 31.00 6.19 -1.30
C LYS A 112 30.81 5.22 -2.47
N VAL A 113 30.48 3.98 -2.12
CA VAL A 113 29.91 3.03 -3.08
C VAL A 113 28.41 3.30 -3.17
N LEU A 114 27.92 3.51 -4.39
CA LEU A 114 26.54 3.89 -4.69
C LEU A 114 25.80 2.73 -5.35
N LEU A 115 24.54 2.56 -4.96
CA LEU A 115 23.61 1.68 -5.67
C LEU A 115 23.33 2.21 -7.08
N ASP A 116 22.98 1.30 -7.97
CA ASP A 116 22.42 1.64 -9.26
C ASP A 116 20.94 2.07 -9.06
N PRO A 117 20.53 3.28 -9.51
CA PRO A 117 19.12 3.69 -9.46
C PRO A 117 18.13 2.71 -10.12
N TYR A 118 18.61 1.88 -11.04
CA TYR A 118 17.87 0.81 -11.72
C TYR A 118 18.25 -0.59 -11.25
N GLY A 119 18.93 -0.72 -10.10
CA GLY A 119 19.36 -2.00 -9.55
C GLY A 119 18.19 -2.91 -9.19
N ARG A 120 18.08 -4.08 -9.84
CA ARG A 120 16.95 -5.03 -9.71
C ARG A 120 17.10 -6.01 -8.54
N ALA A 121 18.26 -6.09 -7.95
CA ALA A 121 18.52 -6.80 -6.70
C ALA A 121 19.63 -6.07 -5.93
N VAL A 122 19.56 -6.17 -4.62
CA VAL A 122 20.50 -5.53 -3.70
C VAL A 122 20.96 -6.56 -2.68
N VAL A 123 22.26 -6.55 -2.38
CA VAL A 123 22.84 -7.27 -1.24
C VAL A 123 23.21 -6.29 -0.15
N VAL A 124 22.82 -6.64 1.08
CA VAL A 124 23.10 -5.86 2.29
C VAL A 124 24.11 -6.65 3.13
N PRO A 125 25.35 -6.19 3.27
CA PRO A 125 26.35 -6.89 4.07
C PRO A 125 25.93 -6.90 5.56
N LYS A 126 26.35 -7.94 6.29
CA LYS A 126 26.02 -8.06 7.72
C LYS A 126 26.52 -6.90 8.58
N ASN A 127 27.62 -6.28 8.15
CA ASN A 127 28.24 -5.13 8.77
C ASN A 127 27.77 -3.80 8.12
N TYR A 128 26.64 -3.80 7.42
CA TYR A 128 26.06 -2.58 6.86
C TYR A 128 26.05 -1.45 7.90
N SER A 129 26.43 -0.27 7.50
CA SER A 129 26.45 0.89 8.37
C SER A 129 25.93 2.14 7.66
N ARG A 130 24.72 2.57 8.02
CA ARG A 130 24.16 3.85 7.61
C ARG A 130 25.08 5.03 8.04
N ALA A 131 25.69 4.95 9.23
CA ALA A 131 26.61 5.97 9.72
C ALA A 131 27.85 6.11 8.82
N ALA A 132 28.40 5.01 8.30
CA ALA A 132 29.52 5.06 7.37
C ALA A 132 29.16 5.73 6.02
N ALA A 133 27.90 5.69 5.62
CA ALA A 133 27.41 6.39 4.42
C ALA A 133 27.23 7.91 4.65
N VAL A 134 27.23 8.37 5.91
CA VAL A 134 27.22 9.80 6.30
C VAL A 134 28.64 10.36 6.46
N MET A 135 29.56 9.59 7.05
CA MET A 135 30.94 10.00 7.31
C MET A 135 31.72 10.20 6.00
N LYS A 136 32.81 10.96 6.03
CA LYS A 136 33.64 11.23 4.84
C LYS A 136 34.61 10.09 4.47
N ASP A 137 34.65 9.02 5.24
CA ASP A 137 35.54 7.88 5.03
C ASP A 137 34.96 6.89 3.97
N ASP A 138 35.84 6.04 3.43
CA ASP A 138 35.45 4.97 2.50
C ASP A 138 34.49 3.99 3.19
N ASN A 139 33.36 3.70 2.52
CA ASN A 139 32.33 2.79 3.04
C ASN A 139 32.26 1.45 2.30
N THR A 140 33.26 1.12 1.47
CA THR A 140 33.21 -0.04 0.54
C THR A 140 32.83 -1.34 1.24
N ALA A 141 33.40 -1.62 2.42
CA ALA A 141 33.12 -2.87 3.16
C ALA A 141 31.72 -2.93 3.76
N THR A 142 31.06 -1.78 3.96
CA THR A 142 29.82 -1.66 4.73
C THR A 142 28.63 -1.15 3.89
N ALA A 143 28.84 -0.87 2.60
CA ALA A 143 27.81 -0.37 1.70
C ALA A 143 26.93 -1.49 1.16
N MET A 144 25.65 -1.20 0.96
CA MET A 144 24.80 -2.00 0.10
C MET A 144 25.35 -1.99 -1.34
N LYS A 145 25.12 -3.05 -2.07
CA LYS A 145 25.60 -3.20 -3.46
C LYS A 145 24.49 -3.77 -4.34
N SER A 146 24.47 -3.36 -5.59
CA SER A 146 23.55 -3.88 -6.61
C SER A 146 23.99 -5.23 -7.13
N VAL A 147 23.04 -6.01 -7.68
CA VAL A 147 23.31 -7.32 -8.28
C VAL A 147 22.75 -7.37 -9.70
N VAL A 148 23.51 -7.92 -10.63
CA VAL A 148 23.04 -8.17 -11.99
C VAL A 148 21.97 -9.26 -12.00
N VAL A 149 20.82 -8.99 -12.61
CA VAL A 149 19.69 -9.92 -12.73
C VAL A 149 19.41 -10.23 -14.19
N ASP A 150 19.28 -11.51 -14.54
CA ASP A 150 18.67 -11.92 -15.80
C ASP A 150 17.19 -12.28 -15.56
N PRO A 151 16.24 -11.43 -15.97
CA PRO A 151 14.82 -11.70 -15.72
C PRO A 151 14.28 -12.92 -16.47
N ARG A 152 14.94 -13.35 -17.55
CA ARG A 152 14.51 -14.46 -18.44
C ARG A 152 14.70 -15.85 -17.84
N THR A 153 15.44 -15.97 -16.72
CA THR A 153 15.80 -17.26 -16.12
C THR A 153 14.73 -17.86 -15.23
N TYR A 154 13.69 -17.08 -14.87
CA TYR A 154 12.64 -17.55 -13.99
C TYR A 154 11.48 -18.16 -14.78
N ASP A 155 11.03 -19.35 -14.36
CA ASP A 155 9.88 -20.03 -14.95
C ASP A 155 8.59 -19.69 -14.21
N TRP A 156 7.78 -18.86 -14.82
CA TRP A 156 6.47 -18.47 -14.31
C TRP A 156 5.40 -19.58 -14.45
N GLN A 157 5.67 -20.66 -15.18
CA GLN A 157 4.75 -21.78 -15.39
C GLN A 157 3.37 -21.34 -15.89
N GLY A 158 3.35 -20.32 -16.75
CA GLY A 158 2.13 -19.77 -17.34
C GLY A 158 1.35 -18.81 -16.46
N ASP A 159 1.89 -18.44 -15.29
CA ASP A 159 1.29 -17.43 -14.41
C ASP A 159 1.12 -16.07 -15.09
N ARG A 160 0.08 -15.36 -14.72
CA ARG A 160 -0.24 -13.99 -15.20
C ARG A 160 -0.99 -13.22 -14.11
N PRO A 161 -0.92 -11.88 -14.11
CA PRO A 161 -1.76 -11.03 -13.26
C PRO A 161 -3.24 -11.38 -13.37
N LEU A 162 -3.95 -11.43 -12.24
CA LEU A 162 -5.31 -11.97 -12.16
C LEU A 162 -6.35 -11.00 -12.72
N ARG A 163 -6.11 -9.69 -12.67
CA ARG A 163 -7.00 -8.62 -13.16
C ARG A 163 -8.46 -8.78 -12.69
N ARG A 164 -8.62 -9.08 -11.41
CA ARG A 164 -9.94 -9.25 -10.80
C ARG A 164 -10.71 -7.92 -10.80
N LEU A 165 -12.00 -7.96 -11.04
CA LEU A 165 -12.87 -6.78 -10.95
C LEU A 165 -12.85 -6.20 -9.52
N SER A 166 -12.89 -4.88 -9.40
CA SER A 166 -12.83 -4.18 -8.12
C SER A 166 -14.04 -4.44 -7.23
N SER A 167 -15.23 -4.67 -7.83
CA SER A 167 -16.44 -5.10 -7.11
C SER A 167 -16.29 -6.48 -6.44
N ARG A 168 -15.30 -7.27 -6.87
CA ARG A 168 -14.90 -8.57 -6.30
C ARG A 168 -13.61 -8.51 -5.51
N THR A 169 -13.07 -7.31 -5.27
CA THR A 169 -11.84 -7.12 -4.52
C THR A 169 -12.16 -6.85 -3.06
N ILE A 170 -11.47 -7.58 -2.19
CA ILE A 170 -11.41 -7.37 -0.74
C ILE A 170 -9.95 -7.36 -0.38
N ILE A 171 -9.48 -6.20 0.05
CA ILE A 171 -8.05 -5.95 0.32
C ILE A 171 -7.75 -6.35 1.77
N TYR A 172 -6.65 -7.08 1.94
CA TYR A 172 -6.06 -7.40 3.23
C TYR A 172 -4.66 -6.80 3.30
N GLU A 173 -4.54 -5.67 4.00
CA GLU A 173 -3.26 -5.02 4.21
C GLU A 173 -2.41 -5.85 5.17
N LEU A 174 -1.19 -6.21 4.79
CA LEU A 174 -0.33 -7.02 5.63
C LEU A 174 1.16 -6.66 5.47
N HIS A 175 1.91 -6.93 6.53
CA HIS A 175 3.36 -6.81 6.56
C HIS A 175 4.01 -8.19 6.39
N VAL A 176 4.86 -8.37 5.36
CA VAL A 176 5.49 -9.67 5.04
C VAL A 176 6.13 -10.30 6.28
N ARG A 177 6.97 -9.54 7.00
CA ARG A 177 7.65 -10.04 8.19
C ARG A 177 6.68 -10.26 9.36
N GLY A 178 5.84 -9.27 9.66
CA GLY A 178 4.94 -9.31 10.81
C GLY A 178 3.92 -10.44 10.75
N PHE A 179 3.55 -10.88 9.56
CA PHE A 179 2.54 -11.93 9.38
C PHE A 179 2.98 -13.29 9.90
N THR A 180 4.28 -13.61 9.82
CA THR A 180 4.78 -14.94 10.21
C THR A 180 5.93 -14.92 11.20
N ALA A 181 6.45 -13.76 11.61
CA ALA A 181 7.60 -13.66 12.52
C ALA A 181 7.33 -14.24 13.91
N HIS A 182 6.10 -14.07 14.42
CA HIS A 182 5.74 -14.58 15.75
C HIS A 182 5.90 -16.12 15.84
N PRO A 183 6.49 -16.65 16.92
CA PRO A 183 6.69 -18.10 17.06
C PRO A 183 5.42 -18.95 16.94
N SER A 184 4.26 -18.41 17.34
CA SER A 184 2.96 -19.09 17.22
C SER A 184 2.50 -19.28 15.78
N SER A 185 3.21 -18.71 14.78
CA SER A 185 2.89 -18.92 13.36
C SER A 185 2.98 -20.38 12.92
N GLY A 186 3.79 -21.20 13.61
CA GLY A 186 4.09 -22.57 13.21
C GLY A 186 4.99 -22.69 11.98
N VAL A 187 5.47 -21.56 11.43
CA VAL A 187 6.44 -21.54 10.32
C VAL A 187 7.84 -21.84 10.85
N ALA A 188 8.64 -22.60 10.09
CA ALA A 188 10.03 -22.92 10.46
C ALA A 188 10.86 -21.65 10.69
N GLY A 189 11.81 -21.69 11.67
CA GLY A 189 12.50 -20.49 12.16
C GLY A 189 13.15 -19.63 11.09
N GLU A 190 13.82 -20.24 10.13
CA GLU A 190 14.50 -19.60 9.01
C GLU A 190 13.54 -18.99 7.96
N ARG A 191 12.32 -19.50 7.86
CA ARG A 191 11.29 -19.00 6.94
C ARG A 191 10.34 -17.99 7.58
N ARG A 192 10.39 -17.85 8.91
CA ARG A 192 9.56 -16.86 9.62
C ARG A 192 9.92 -15.43 9.19
N GLY A 193 8.89 -14.64 8.91
CA GLY A 193 9.06 -13.25 8.51
C GLY A 193 9.58 -13.07 7.09
N THR A 194 9.45 -14.06 6.21
CA THR A 194 9.94 -14.03 4.83
C THR A 194 8.82 -14.27 3.81
N TYR A 195 9.11 -14.05 2.53
CA TYR A 195 8.20 -14.40 1.42
C TYR A 195 7.84 -15.89 1.45
N ALA A 196 8.81 -16.76 1.71
CA ALA A 196 8.58 -18.19 1.86
C ALA A 196 7.67 -18.54 3.04
N GLY A 197 7.78 -17.80 4.16
CA GLY A 197 6.88 -17.96 5.29
C GLY A 197 5.44 -17.51 4.98
N LEU A 198 5.28 -16.46 4.21
CA LEU A 198 3.97 -16.00 3.76
C LEU A 198 3.28 -17.06 2.88
N ILE A 199 4.02 -17.73 1.99
CA ILE A 199 3.49 -18.83 1.16
C ILE A 199 2.84 -19.91 2.04
N GLU A 200 3.42 -20.26 3.19
CA GLU A 200 2.85 -21.26 4.10
C GLU A 200 1.49 -20.82 4.70
N LYS A 201 1.20 -19.52 4.70
CA LYS A 201 -0.04 -18.95 5.25
C LYS A 201 -1.11 -18.62 4.20
N ILE A 202 -0.86 -18.88 2.93
CA ILE A 202 -1.85 -18.70 1.86
C ILE A 202 -3.16 -19.48 2.14
N PRO A 203 -3.15 -20.74 2.65
CA PRO A 203 -4.40 -21.43 2.99
C PRO A 203 -5.27 -20.67 4.00
N TYR A 204 -4.67 -19.95 4.95
CA TYR A 204 -5.41 -19.10 5.87
C TYR A 204 -6.09 -17.93 5.15
N LEU A 205 -5.37 -17.24 4.27
CA LEU A 205 -5.92 -16.13 3.49
C LEU A 205 -7.09 -16.59 2.59
N GLN A 206 -6.94 -17.77 1.96
CA GLN A 206 -8.03 -18.40 1.20
C GLN A 206 -9.24 -18.73 2.09
N GLN A 207 -9.01 -19.28 3.28
CA GLN A 207 -10.07 -19.62 4.22
C GLN A 207 -10.78 -18.37 4.75
N LEU A 208 -10.05 -17.27 4.97
CA LEU A 208 -10.62 -15.98 5.34
C LEU A 208 -11.47 -15.42 4.20
N GLY A 209 -11.07 -15.68 2.95
CA GLY A 209 -11.81 -15.31 1.74
C GLY A 209 -11.38 -13.99 1.11
N VAL A 210 -10.27 -13.39 1.56
CA VAL A 210 -9.71 -12.17 0.95
C VAL A 210 -9.24 -12.45 -0.48
N THR A 211 -9.30 -11.45 -1.34
CA THR A 211 -9.04 -11.62 -2.78
C THR A 211 -7.85 -10.81 -3.27
N ALA A 212 -7.32 -9.95 -2.45
CA ALA A 212 -6.08 -9.23 -2.68
C ALA A 212 -5.33 -9.05 -1.36
N VAL A 213 -4.01 -9.17 -1.39
CA VAL A 213 -3.12 -8.72 -0.32
C VAL A 213 -2.49 -7.41 -0.74
N GLU A 214 -2.49 -6.41 0.15
CA GLU A 214 -1.73 -5.17 0.00
C GLU A 214 -0.53 -5.27 0.94
N LEU A 215 0.66 -5.41 0.34
CA LEU A 215 1.90 -5.61 1.10
C LEU A 215 2.49 -4.26 1.47
N LEU A 216 2.74 -4.01 2.77
CA LEU A 216 3.58 -2.90 3.20
C LEU A 216 4.91 -2.95 2.44
N PRO A 217 5.69 -1.83 2.38
CA PRO A 217 6.79 -1.70 1.45
C PRO A 217 7.71 -2.92 1.35
N VAL A 218 7.85 -3.42 0.13
CA VAL A 218 8.74 -4.53 -0.21
C VAL A 218 9.93 -4.09 -1.06
N PHE A 219 10.01 -2.82 -1.42
CA PHE A 219 11.22 -2.25 -2.02
C PHE A 219 12.38 -2.42 -1.05
N GLN A 220 13.62 -2.57 -1.56
CA GLN A 220 14.78 -2.55 -0.68
C GLN A 220 14.82 -1.20 0.05
N PHE A 221 14.71 -1.26 1.36
CA PHE A 221 14.75 -0.10 2.25
C PHE A 221 15.94 -0.16 3.22
N ASP A 222 16.23 0.95 3.87
CA ASP A 222 17.25 1.03 4.91
C ASP A 222 16.66 0.71 6.29
N ALA A 223 16.94 -0.50 6.78
CA ALA A 223 16.48 -0.93 8.08
C ALA A 223 17.10 -0.13 9.25
N GLN A 224 18.21 0.59 9.04
CA GLN A 224 18.83 1.45 10.05
C GLN A 224 18.28 2.89 10.07
N ASP A 225 17.33 3.22 9.17
CA ASP A 225 16.64 4.51 9.18
C ASP A 225 15.53 4.49 10.25
N SER A 226 15.94 4.59 11.50
CA SER A 226 15.10 4.45 12.69
C SER A 226 15.76 5.08 13.90
N PRO A 227 15.03 5.45 14.95
CA PRO A 227 15.60 5.90 16.20
C PRO A 227 16.63 4.92 16.79
N PRO A 228 17.59 5.39 17.56
CA PRO A 228 18.63 4.54 18.14
C PRO A 228 18.07 3.33 18.90
N GLY A 229 18.58 2.13 18.56
CA GLY A 229 18.14 0.87 19.17
C GLY A 229 16.83 0.31 18.60
N ARG A 230 16.27 0.90 17.56
CA ARG A 230 15.11 0.43 16.81
C ARG A 230 15.53 0.04 15.39
N VAL A 231 14.64 -0.64 14.70
CA VAL A 231 14.80 -1.05 13.30
C VAL A 231 13.60 -0.51 12.53
N ASN A 232 13.80 0.06 11.36
CA ASN A 232 12.70 0.43 10.49
C ASN A 232 11.95 -0.85 10.10
N TYR A 233 10.77 -1.03 10.68
CA TYR A 233 9.96 -2.23 10.49
C TYR A 233 9.00 -2.05 9.30
N TRP A 234 8.36 -0.88 9.14
CA TRP A 234 7.38 -0.68 8.07
C TRP A 234 7.99 -0.65 6.68
N GLY A 235 9.22 -0.14 6.53
CA GLY A 235 9.92 -0.11 5.26
C GLY A 235 9.76 1.18 4.44
N TYR A 236 9.15 2.24 5.00
CA TYR A 236 9.03 3.54 4.31
C TYR A 236 10.34 4.33 4.33
N ALA A 237 11.41 3.70 3.87
CA ALA A 237 12.75 4.29 3.72
C ALA A 237 13.46 3.64 2.51
N PRO A 238 12.94 3.78 1.27
CA PRO A 238 13.47 3.08 0.11
C PRO A 238 14.86 3.55 -0.28
N VAL A 239 15.70 2.60 -0.68
CA VAL A 239 17.00 2.84 -1.30
C VAL A 239 17.05 2.39 -2.76
N SER A 240 16.12 1.52 -3.17
CA SER A 240 15.94 1.06 -4.55
C SER A 240 14.46 0.87 -4.85
N PHE A 241 14.02 1.26 -6.04
CA PHE A 241 12.64 1.12 -6.49
C PHE A 241 12.39 -0.14 -7.34
N PHE A 242 13.43 -0.94 -7.59
CA PHE A 242 13.35 -2.13 -8.46
C PHE A 242 13.64 -3.43 -7.69
N ALA A 243 14.32 -3.38 -6.56
CA ALA A 243 14.77 -4.57 -5.84
C ALA A 243 13.81 -4.95 -4.71
N PRO A 244 13.38 -6.22 -4.62
CA PRO A 244 12.71 -6.75 -3.44
C PRO A 244 13.63 -6.71 -2.22
N HIS A 245 13.07 -6.43 -1.04
CA HIS A 245 13.81 -6.30 0.21
C HIS A 245 14.49 -7.60 0.62
N GLN A 246 15.82 -7.58 0.78
CA GLN A 246 16.62 -8.75 1.13
C GLN A 246 16.24 -9.36 2.47
N GLY A 247 15.84 -8.53 3.45
CA GLY A 247 15.44 -9.00 4.78
C GLY A 247 14.18 -9.88 4.81
N TYR A 248 13.44 -9.95 3.70
CA TYR A 248 12.27 -10.82 3.55
C TYR A 248 12.57 -12.12 2.79
N CYS A 249 13.84 -12.42 2.52
CA CYS A 249 14.28 -13.69 1.92
C CYS A 249 14.74 -14.69 2.99
N SER A 250 14.37 -15.95 2.84
CA SER A 250 14.82 -17.04 3.71
C SER A 250 16.24 -17.55 3.38
N CYS A 251 16.77 -17.19 2.23
CA CYS A 251 18.08 -17.64 1.75
C CYS A 251 19.09 -16.48 1.65
N ARG A 252 20.36 -16.84 1.46
CA ARG A 252 21.47 -15.89 1.35
C ARG A 252 22.00 -15.72 -0.09
N ASP A 253 21.38 -16.33 -1.06
CA ASP A 253 21.72 -16.13 -2.46
C ASP A 253 21.45 -14.68 -2.86
N PRO A 254 22.37 -13.96 -3.54
CA PRO A 254 22.14 -12.60 -4.02
C PRO A 254 20.88 -12.43 -4.91
N LEU A 255 20.45 -13.49 -5.59
CA LEU A 255 19.22 -13.51 -6.40
C LEU A 255 18.01 -14.09 -5.64
N GLY A 256 18.22 -14.57 -4.39
CA GLY A 256 17.18 -15.16 -3.57
C GLY A 256 15.96 -14.28 -3.36
N PRO A 257 16.13 -13.00 -3.00
CA PRO A 257 14.99 -12.11 -2.74
C PRO A 257 14.02 -12.00 -3.92
N ILE A 258 14.56 -11.86 -5.14
CA ILE A 258 13.71 -11.75 -6.34
C ILE A 258 13.06 -13.10 -6.69
N THR A 259 13.76 -14.21 -6.45
CA THR A 259 13.22 -15.56 -6.70
C THR A 259 12.08 -15.89 -5.72
N GLU A 260 12.29 -15.70 -4.41
CA GLU A 260 11.26 -15.96 -3.42
C GLU A 260 10.04 -15.01 -3.57
N PHE A 261 10.27 -13.74 -3.93
CA PHE A 261 9.19 -12.83 -4.23
C PHE A 261 8.32 -13.34 -5.39
N ARG A 262 8.95 -13.77 -6.50
CA ARG A 262 8.22 -14.37 -7.65
C ARG A 262 7.47 -15.65 -7.26
N ASP A 263 8.07 -16.50 -6.44
CA ASP A 263 7.42 -17.71 -5.93
C ASP A 263 6.20 -17.36 -5.07
N MET A 264 6.28 -16.33 -4.24
CA MET A 264 5.16 -15.83 -3.43
C MET A 264 4.02 -15.31 -4.32
N VAL A 265 4.31 -14.47 -5.30
CA VAL A 265 3.29 -13.94 -6.23
C VAL A 265 2.60 -15.09 -6.97
N LYS A 266 3.38 -16.00 -7.55
CA LYS A 266 2.86 -17.18 -8.25
C LYS A 266 1.98 -18.06 -7.35
N ALA A 267 2.35 -18.23 -6.08
CA ALA A 267 1.57 -19.02 -5.13
C ALA A 267 0.25 -18.32 -4.74
N LEU A 268 0.28 -17.00 -4.54
CA LEU A 268 -0.92 -16.19 -4.28
C LEU A 268 -1.87 -16.22 -5.49
N HIS A 269 -1.36 -16.07 -6.71
CA HIS A 269 -2.17 -16.16 -7.93
C HIS A 269 -2.84 -17.52 -8.09
N ARG A 270 -2.14 -18.62 -7.81
CA ARG A 270 -2.73 -19.98 -7.79
C ARG A 270 -3.85 -20.11 -6.77
N ALA A 271 -3.78 -19.36 -5.69
CA ALA A 271 -4.82 -19.27 -4.67
C ALA A 271 -5.96 -18.32 -5.05
N GLY A 272 -5.86 -17.62 -6.19
CA GLY A 272 -6.83 -16.62 -6.64
C GLY A 272 -6.74 -15.28 -5.90
N ILE A 273 -5.58 -14.96 -5.32
CA ILE A 273 -5.33 -13.74 -4.53
C ILE A 273 -4.39 -12.83 -5.30
N GLU A 274 -4.82 -11.59 -5.55
CA GLU A 274 -4.02 -10.54 -6.18
C GLU A 274 -2.96 -9.99 -5.21
N VAL A 275 -1.86 -9.46 -5.77
CA VAL A 275 -0.79 -8.82 -5.01
C VAL A 275 -0.74 -7.33 -5.36
N ILE A 276 -0.96 -6.49 -4.36
CA ILE A 276 -0.85 -5.04 -4.43
C ILE A 276 0.37 -4.63 -3.60
N LEU A 277 1.23 -3.78 -4.15
CA LEU A 277 2.41 -3.29 -3.43
C LEU A 277 2.19 -1.87 -2.94
N ASP A 278 2.54 -1.62 -1.70
CA ASP A 278 2.72 -0.26 -1.20
C ASP A 278 4.05 0.29 -1.70
N VAL A 279 3.98 1.35 -2.52
CA VAL A 279 5.13 1.93 -3.21
C VAL A 279 5.41 3.35 -2.74
N VAL A 280 6.68 3.60 -2.43
CA VAL A 280 7.14 4.86 -1.84
C VAL A 280 7.97 5.61 -2.88
N PHE A 281 7.31 6.43 -3.71
CA PHE A 281 7.98 7.28 -4.70
C PHE A 281 8.03 8.76 -4.30
N ASN A 282 7.67 9.06 -3.07
CA ASN A 282 7.63 10.44 -2.60
C ASN A 282 8.93 10.88 -1.91
N HIS A 283 9.73 9.95 -1.35
CA HIS A 283 11.00 10.20 -0.68
C HIS A 283 11.92 8.99 -0.73
N THR A 284 13.13 9.12 -0.17
CA THR A 284 14.11 8.04 -0.04
C THR A 284 14.76 8.04 1.33
N ALA A 285 15.42 6.93 1.69
CA ALA A 285 16.20 6.77 2.93
C ALA A 285 17.40 7.74 3.06
N GLU A 286 17.72 8.52 2.02
CA GLU A 286 18.84 9.48 2.09
C GLU A 286 18.54 10.69 2.99
N GLY A 287 17.27 10.87 3.44
CA GLY A 287 16.88 11.87 4.43
C GLY A 287 17.21 13.32 4.04
N ASP A 288 17.42 14.18 5.03
CA ASP A 288 17.80 15.58 4.83
C ASP A 288 19.30 15.73 4.44
N GLU A 289 19.82 16.96 4.44
CA GLU A 289 21.22 17.28 4.08
C GLU A 289 22.28 16.61 4.98
N ARG A 290 21.87 16.09 6.12
CA ARG A 290 22.74 15.36 7.10
C ARG A 290 22.65 13.84 6.91
N GLY A 291 21.75 13.38 6.06
CA GLY A 291 21.52 11.96 5.82
C GLY A 291 22.61 11.29 4.98
N PRO A 292 22.53 9.97 4.80
CA PRO A 292 23.53 9.17 4.10
C PRO A 292 23.56 9.43 2.59
N THR A 293 24.67 9.08 1.96
CA THR A 293 24.82 8.99 0.52
C THR A 293 24.83 7.52 0.12
N LEU A 294 23.73 7.04 -0.45
CA LEU A 294 23.49 5.62 -0.74
C LEU A 294 23.33 5.33 -2.24
N CYS A 295 22.66 6.24 -2.97
CA CYS A 295 22.30 6.06 -4.37
C CYS A 295 22.17 7.43 -5.07
N PHE A 296 20.96 7.99 -5.05
CA PHE A 296 20.51 9.12 -5.86
C PHE A 296 21.30 10.41 -5.59
N ARG A 297 21.55 10.71 -4.32
CA ARG A 297 22.31 11.86 -3.87
C ARG A 297 23.72 11.89 -4.45
N GLY A 298 24.39 10.74 -4.41
CA GLY A 298 25.77 10.60 -4.89
C GLY A 298 25.88 10.54 -6.41
N ILE A 299 24.82 10.09 -7.11
CA ILE A 299 24.78 9.99 -8.57
C ILE A 299 24.50 11.35 -9.21
N ASP A 300 23.45 12.06 -8.80
CA ASP A 300 23.11 13.41 -9.32
C ASP A 300 22.01 14.09 -8.48
N ASN A 301 22.36 14.60 -7.32
CA ASN A 301 21.43 15.11 -6.31
C ASN A 301 20.32 16.02 -6.87
N PRO A 302 20.59 17.09 -7.66
CA PRO A 302 19.56 18.02 -8.12
C PRO A 302 18.61 17.44 -9.16
N THR A 303 18.93 16.30 -9.76
CA THR A 303 18.02 15.58 -10.67
C THR A 303 16.96 14.83 -9.87
N TYR A 304 17.37 14.19 -8.79
CA TYR A 304 16.48 13.26 -8.06
C TYR A 304 15.64 13.94 -6.98
N TYR A 305 16.08 15.08 -6.43
CA TYR A 305 15.38 15.72 -5.30
C TYR A 305 14.90 17.12 -5.62
N ILE A 306 13.77 17.49 -5.02
CA ILE A 306 13.31 18.88 -4.97
C ILE A 306 14.14 19.58 -3.90
N LEU A 307 14.86 20.61 -4.31
CA LEU A 307 15.68 21.42 -3.42
C LEU A 307 14.96 22.72 -3.07
N ASP A 308 15.21 23.25 -1.88
CA ASP A 308 14.69 24.55 -1.47
C ASP A 308 15.34 25.70 -2.25
N ALA A 309 14.89 26.93 -1.98
CA ALA A 309 15.49 28.14 -2.53
C ALA A 309 16.97 28.25 -2.15
N ASP A 310 17.32 27.87 -0.91
CA ASP A 310 18.69 27.54 -0.54
C ASP A 310 18.97 26.09 -0.94
N ARG A 311 19.56 25.90 -2.09
CA ARG A 311 19.80 24.60 -2.69
C ARG A 311 20.64 23.63 -1.83
N SER A 312 21.20 24.11 -0.71
CA SER A 312 21.86 23.25 0.26
C SER A 312 20.90 22.39 1.10
N HIS A 313 19.60 22.71 1.06
CA HIS A 313 18.52 22.02 1.76
C HIS A 313 17.54 21.36 0.80
N TYR A 314 16.81 20.36 1.31
CA TYR A 314 15.75 19.66 0.57
C TYR A 314 14.38 20.19 0.95
N SER A 315 13.49 20.33 -0.03
CA SER A 315 12.07 20.51 0.25
C SER A 315 11.51 19.23 0.87
N ASN A 316 10.75 19.37 1.96
CA ASN A 316 10.27 18.23 2.76
C ASN A 316 8.74 18.18 2.82
N TYR A 317 8.11 17.70 1.76
CA TYR A 317 6.65 17.49 1.71
C TYR A 317 6.23 16.11 2.25
N SER A 318 7.20 15.20 2.43
CA SER A 318 6.98 13.85 2.94
C SER A 318 7.02 13.76 4.48
N GLY A 319 7.64 14.74 5.14
CA GLY A 319 7.91 14.68 6.57
C GLY A 319 9.17 13.89 6.95
N THR A 320 9.86 13.27 5.97
CA THR A 320 10.99 12.35 6.19
C THR A 320 12.36 12.95 5.88
N GLY A 321 12.40 14.22 5.46
CA GLY A 321 13.65 14.97 5.23
C GLY A 321 13.93 15.32 3.78
N ASN A 322 13.41 14.58 2.80
CA ASN A 322 13.55 14.90 1.38
C ASN A 322 12.24 14.66 0.61
N THR A 323 12.19 15.14 -0.60
CA THR A 323 11.11 14.89 -1.55
C THR A 323 11.71 14.54 -2.90
N LEU A 324 11.29 13.41 -3.47
CA LEU A 324 11.71 12.98 -4.80
C LEU A 324 11.14 13.93 -5.87
N ASN A 325 11.96 14.34 -6.85
CA ASN A 325 11.57 15.22 -7.95
C ASN A 325 10.84 14.43 -9.05
N ALA A 326 9.65 13.91 -8.72
CA ALA A 326 8.93 12.93 -9.53
C ALA A 326 8.56 13.42 -10.94
N ASN A 327 8.42 14.74 -11.14
CA ASN A 327 8.12 15.33 -12.47
C ASN A 327 9.37 15.74 -13.25
N HIS A 328 10.59 15.57 -12.72
CA HIS A 328 11.80 15.67 -13.52
C HIS A 328 11.84 14.52 -14.56
N PRO A 329 12.15 14.78 -15.84
CA PRO A 329 12.02 13.77 -16.91
C PRO A 329 12.71 12.44 -16.63
N ILE A 330 13.88 12.45 -15.97
CA ILE A 330 14.64 11.24 -15.64
C ILE A 330 13.96 10.45 -14.51
N VAL A 331 13.53 11.15 -13.46
CA VAL A 331 12.86 10.53 -12.30
C VAL A 331 11.47 10.02 -12.70
N ARG A 332 10.72 10.79 -13.47
CA ARG A 332 9.44 10.39 -14.04
C ARG A 332 9.56 9.08 -14.83
N ARG A 333 10.53 9.02 -15.73
CA ARG A 333 10.84 7.79 -16.48
C ARG A 333 11.17 6.64 -15.54
N MET A 334 12.02 6.86 -14.53
CA MET A 334 12.42 5.82 -13.57
C MET A 334 11.20 5.26 -12.83
N ILE A 335 10.26 6.11 -12.42
CA ILE A 335 9.02 5.68 -11.75
C ILE A 335 8.19 4.78 -12.67
N VAL A 336 7.95 5.20 -13.92
CA VAL A 336 7.18 4.42 -14.89
C VAL A 336 7.89 3.11 -15.22
N ASP A 337 9.20 3.13 -15.44
CA ASP A 337 10.01 1.94 -15.71
C ASP A 337 9.98 0.97 -14.51
N SER A 338 9.98 1.48 -13.27
CA SER A 338 9.82 0.67 -12.06
C SER A 338 8.46 -0.02 -12.02
N LEU A 339 7.37 0.71 -12.22
CA LEU A 339 6.02 0.14 -12.22
C LEU A 339 5.85 -0.94 -13.30
N ARG A 340 6.35 -0.68 -14.54
CA ARG A 340 6.36 -1.67 -15.62
C ARG A 340 7.11 -2.93 -15.20
N TYR A 341 8.31 -2.77 -14.62
CA TYR A 341 9.13 -3.89 -14.18
C TYR A 341 8.40 -4.78 -13.16
N TRP A 342 7.73 -4.17 -12.17
CA TRP A 342 6.96 -4.92 -11.18
C TRP A 342 5.74 -5.63 -11.78
N VAL A 343 5.11 -5.07 -12.81
CA VAL A 343 3.97 -5.70 -13.50
C VAL A 343 4.41 -6.76 -14.49
N GLU A 344 5.38 -6.45 -15.37
CA GLU A 344 5.74 -7.32 -16.48
C GLU A 344 6.68 -8.46 -16.08
N GLU A 345 7.60 -8.19 -15.12
CA GLU A 345 8.64 -9.13 -14.70
C GLU A 345 8.36 -9.81 -13.36
N LEU A 346 7.55 -9.18 -12.49
CA LEU A 346 7.24 -9.68 -11.16
C LEU A 346 5.74 -9.95 -10.97
N HIS A 347 4.92 -9.75 -12.00
CA HIS A 347 3.50 -10.09 -12.12
C HIS A 347 2.59 -9.51 -11.03
N VAL A 348 2.92 -8.35 -10.44
CA VAL A 348 2.04 -7.72 -9.45
C VAL A 348 0.75 -7.17 -10.08
N ASP A 349 -0.36 -7.19 -9.34
CA ASP A 349 -1.69 -6.81 -9.83
C ASP A 349 -2.05 -5.35 -9.54
N GLY A 350 -1.29 -4.68 -8.66
CA GLY A 350 -1.60 -3.30 -8.29
C GLY A 350 -0.55 -2.63 -7.43
N PHE A 351 -0.77 -1.33 -7.22
CA PHE A 351 0.06 -0.49 -6.37
C PHE A 351 -0.80 0.43 -5.52
N ARG A 352 -0.41 0.60 -4.25
CA ARG A 352 -0.84 1.69 -3.38
C ARG A 352 0.32 2.69 -3.28
N PHE A 353 0.07 3.93 -3.64
CA PHE A 353 1.09 4.97 -3.63
C PHE A 353 1.05 5.74 -2.32
N ASP A 354 2.12 5.61 -1.55
CA ASP A 354 2.34 6.37 -0.34
C ASP A 354 2.43 7.87 -0.63
N LEU A 355 1.70 8.69 0.13
CA LEU A 355 1.63 10.15 -0.02
C LEU A 355 1.54 10.58 -1.50
N ALA A 356 0.63 9.98 -2.27
CA ALA A 356 0.56 10.12 -3.74
C ALA A 356 0.41 11.58 -4.21
N SER A 357 -0.13 12.47 -3.39
CA SER A 357 -0.26 13.89 -3.72
C SER A 357 1.09 14.59 -3.92
N ILE A 358 2.18 14.05 -3.40
CA ILE A 358 3.54 14.57 -3.65
C ILE A 358 3.90 14.46 -5.14
N LEU A 359 3.44 13.42 -5.83
CA LEU A 359 3.67 13.24 -7.26
C LEU A 359 3.02 14.33 -8.13
N ALA A 360 2.12 15.12 -7.56
CA ALA A 360 1.54 16.27 -8.24
C ALA A 360 2.41 17.55 -8.17
N ARG A 361 3.60 17.51 -7.55
CA ARG A 361 4.45 18.69 -7.39
C ARG A 361 5.49 18.79 -8.51
N ASP A 362 5.76 20.03 -8.95
CA ASP A 362 6.85 20.33 -9.89
C ASP A 362 8.21 20.42 -9.18
N SER A 363 9.28 20.70 -9.94
CA SER A 363 10.65 20.84 -9.42
C SER A 363 10.86 22.01 -8.45
N SER A 364 9.87 22.91 -8.32
CA SER A 364 9.85 24.00 -7.34
C SER A 364 8.91 23.72 -6.15
N GLY A 365 8.30 22.52 -6.11
CA GLY A 365 7.37 22.11 -5.07
C GLY A 365 5.93 22.60 -5.25
N GLN A 366 5.62 23.31 -6.33
CA GLN A 366 4.27 23.81 -6.61
C GLN A 366 3.36 22.68 -7.11
N VAL A 367 2.11 22.67 -6.65
CA VAL A 367 1.13 21.66 -7.06
C VAL A 367 0.66 21.96 -8.50
N MET A 368 0.79 20.98 -9.37
CA MET A 368 0.38 21.03 -10.77
C MET A 368 -1.05 20.51 -10.92
N SER A 369 -1.83 21.16 -11.77
CA SER A 369 -3.17 20.66 -12.18
C SER A 369 -3.09 19.41 -13.08
N ASN A 370 -2.00 19.30 -13.86
CA ASN A 370 -1.75 18.23 -14.81
C ASN A 370 -0.32 17.67 -14.61
N PRO A 371 -0.09 16.90 -13.53
CA PRO A 371 1.24 16.36 -13.24
C PRO A 371 1.63 15.28 -14.24
N PRO A 372 2.73 15.47 -15.01
CA PRO A 372 3.12 14.56 -16.08
C PRO A 372 3.31 13.12 -15.64
N VAL A 373 3.90 12.87 -14.45
CA VAL A 373 4.13 11.51 -13.98
C VAL A 373 2.84 10.74 -13.78
N LEU A 374 1.79 11.35 -13.24
CA LEU A 374 0.51 10.68 -13.02
C LEU A 374 -0.21 10.38 -14.33
N TRP A 375 -0.09 11.25 -15.33
CA TRP A 375 -0.63 10.99 -16.67
C TRP A 375 0.16 9.95 -17.44
N ASP A 376 1.49 9.88 -17.29
CA ASP A 376 2.31 8.82 -17.86
C ASP A 376 1.92 7.46 -17.28
N ILE A 377 1.65 7.38 -15.96
CA ILE A 377 1.18 6.15 -15.30
C ILE A 377 -0.23 5.78 -15.82
N GLU A 378 -1.16 6.73 -15.86
CA GLU A 378 -2.55 6.52 -16.28
C GLU A 378 -2.66 6.01 -17.72
N SER A 379 -1.82 6.54 -18.62
CA SER A 379 -1.87 6.25 -20.05
C SER A 379 -0.97 5.09 -20.48
N ASP A 380 -0.21 4.49 -19.58
CA ASP A 380 0.73 3.44 -19.91
C ASP A 380 0.02 2.11 -20.25
N PRO A 381 0.20 1.55 -21.47
CA PRO A 381 -0.49 0.34 -21.86
C PRO A 381 -0.03 -0.92 -21.09
N ALA A 382 1.21 -0.95 -20.56
CA ALA A 382 1.68 -2.05 -19.74
C ALA A 382 1.00 -2.06 -18.36
N LEU A 383 0.60 -0.87 -17.88
CA LEU A 383 -0.09 -0.69 -16.61
C LEU A 383 -1.62 -0.76 -16.75
N ALA A 384 -2.15 -0.88 -17.98
CA ALA A 384 -3.59 -0.98 -18.21
C ALA A 384 -4.19 -2.21 -17.51
N GLY A 385 -5.20 -1.99 -16.66
CA GLY A 385 -5.84 -3.03 -15.85
C GLY A 385 -5.12 -3.36 -14.53
N THR A 386 -4.00 -2.71 -14.24
CA THR A 386 -3.35 -2.73 -12.92
C THR A 386 -4.11 -1.83 -11.95
N LYS A 387 -4.32 -2.28 -10.72
CA LYS A 387 -4.99 -1.47 -9.70
C LYS A 387 -4.07 -0.36 -9.22
N MET A 388 -4.48 0.90 -9.42
CA MET A 388 -3.78 2.08 -8.91
C MET A 388 -4.57 2.65 -7.74
N ILE A 389 -3.97 2.72 -6.56
CA ILE A 389 -4.59 3.22 -5.33
C ILE A 389 -3.74 4.37 -4.81
N ALA A 390 -4.34 5.52 -4.60
CA ALA A 390 -3.67 6.70 -4.08
C ALA A 390 -3.98 6.89 -2.59
N GLU A 391 -2.94 7.09 -1.79
CA GLU A 391 -3.06 7.85 -0.57
C GLU A 391 -3.05 9.34 -0.97
N ALA A 392 -4.25 9.90 -1.18
CA ALA A 392 -4.42 11.17 -1.86
C ALA A 392 -4.24 12.38 -0.93
N TRP A 393 -3.15 12.42 -0.16
CA TRP A 393 -2.70 13.54 0.68
C TRP A 393 -1.17 13.57 0.82
N ASP A 394 -0.64 14.58 1.51
CA ASP A 394 0.78 14.66 1.89
C ASP A 394 0.96 15.20 3.31
N ALA A 395 2.21 15.17 3.82
CA ALA A 395 2.53 15.65 5.17
C ALA A 395 2.55 17.19 5.28
N ALA A 396 2.50 17.92 4.16
CA ALA A 396 2.45 19.38 4.12
C ALA A 396 1.03 19.96 4.08
N GLY A 397 -0.01 19.10 4.18
CA GLY A 397 -1.41 19.51 4.28
C GLY A 397 -2.18 19.52 2.95
N LEU A 398 -1.62 19.08 1.85
CA LEU A 398 -2.37 18.86 0.62
C LEU A 398 -3.28 17.63 0.79
N TYR A 399 -4.59 17.80 0.51
CA TYR A 399 -5.59 16.74 0.62
C TYR A 399 -6.43 16.69 -0.64
N GLN A 400 -6.30 15.62 -1.42
CA GLN A 400 -6.91 15.49 -2.75
C GLN A 400 -7.92 14.32 -2.86
N VAL A 401 -8.38 13.77 -1.74
CA VAL A 401 -9.42 12.72 -1.76
C VAL A 401 -10.68 13.23 -2.45
N GLY A 402 -11.10 12.52 -3.51
CA GLY A 402 -12.20 12.92 -4.41
C GLY A 402 -11.78 13.83 -5.55
N SER A 403 -10.55 14.37 -5.54
CA SER A 403 -10.03 15.26 -6.58
C SER A 403 -8.68 14.82 -7.16
N PHE A 404 -8.21 13.62 -6.80
CA PHE A 404 -6.98 13.08 -7.36
C PHE A 404 -7.09 12.93 -8.88
N VAL A 405 -5.96 13.02 -9.57
CA VAL A 405 -5.88 13.03 -11.03
C VAL A 405 -6.15 11.63 -11.61
N GLY A 406 -6.75 11.59 -12.81
CA GLY A 406 -7.01 10.37 -13.57
C GLY A 406 -8.38 9.76 -13.29
N ASP A 407 -8.78 8.82 -14.16
CA ASP A 407 -10.08 8.15 -14.11
C ASP A 407 -9.98 6.72 -13.54
N SER A 408 -8.81 6.07 -13.63
CA SER A 408 -8.61 4.70 -13.16
C SER A 408 -8.21 4.60 -11.69
N TRP A 409 -7.71 5.69 -11.11
CA TRP A 409 -7.21 5.73 -9.74
C TRP A 409 -8.30 5.51 -8.70
N LYS A 410 -8.03 4.60 -7.79
CA LYS A 410 -8.76 4.46 -6.54
C LYS A 410 -8.08 5.30 -5.47
N GLU A 411 -8.82 5.62 -4.43
CA GLU A 411 -8.30 6.44 -3.34
C GLU A 411 -8.61 5.78 -1.99
N TRP A 412 -7.63 5.73 -1.11
CA TRP A 412 -7.90 5.47 0.30
C TRP A 412 -8.82 6.57 0.84
N ASN A 413 -10.03 6.19 1.26
CA ASN A 413 -11.03 7.16 1.70
C ASN A 413 -10.87 7.48 3.19
N GLY A 414 -9.99 8.44 3.50
CA GLY A 414 -9.77 8.90 4.88
C GLY A 414 -11.03 9.48 5.54
N ARG A 415 -11.94 10.08 4.75
CA ARG A 415 -13.22 10.56 5.31
C ARG A 415 -14.15 9.41 5.68
N PHE A 416 -14.14 8.31 4.92
CA PHE A 416 -14.85 7.09 5.32
C PHE A 416 -14.36 6.61 6.68
N ARG A 417 -13.04 6.46 6.83
CA ARG A 417 -12.41 6.06 8.09
C ARG A 417 -12.91 6.91 9.26
N ASP A 418 -12.79 8.21 9.12
CA ASP A 418 -13.07 9.15 10.21
C ASP A 418 -14.56 9.22 10.57
N ASP A 419 -15.45 9.28 9.56
CA ASP A 419 -16.89 9.40 9.76
C ASP A 419 -17.51 8.10 10.31
N ILE A 420 -17.00 6.92 9.91
CA ILE A 420 -17.43 5.64 10.49
C ILE A 420 -16.98 5.53 11.95
N ARG A 421 -15.73 5.93 12.26
CA ARG A 421 -15.23 5.97 13.64
C ARG A 421 -16.10 6.90 14.52
N ASP A 422 -16.41 8.08 14.03
CA ASP A 422 -17.27 9.05 14.73
C ASP A 422 -18.68 8.48 15.01
N PHE A 423 -19.29 7.82 14.03
CA PHE A 423 -20.60 7.22 14.23
C PHE A 423 -20.58 6.10 15.26
N VAL A 424 -19.66 5.14 15.14
CA VAL A 424 -19.61 3.96 16.01
C VAL A 424 -19.34 4.34 17.47
N ARG A 425 -18.51 5.36 17.72
CA ARG A 425 -18.30 5.89 19.08
C ARG A 425 -19.50 6.71 19.59
N GLY A 426 -20.46 7.05 18.72
CA GLY A 426 -21.67 7.82 19.06
C GLY A 426 -21.43 9.33 19.11
N ALA A 427 -20.52 9.85 18.28
CA ALA A 427 -20.26 11.28 18.16
C ALA A 427 -21.48 12.03 17.59
N GLU A 428 -21.56 13.31 17.90
CA GLU A 428 -22.57 14.21 17.38
C GLU A 428 -22.38 14.44 15.87
N TYR A 429 -23.45 14.81 15.17
CA TYR A 429 -23.46 15.11 13.72
C TYR A 429 -22.87 13.98 12.86
N SER A 430 -22.93 12.72 13.30
CA SER A 430 -22.33 11.59 12.59
C SER A 430 -23.28 10.88 11.61
N VAL A 431 -24.60 10.97 11.82
CA VAL A 431 -25.62 10.22 11.06
C VAL A 431 -25.65 10.64 9.58
N THR A 432 -25.65 11.92 9.29
CA THR A 432 -25.68 12.43 7.89
C THR A 432 -24.40 12.02 7.13
N ARG A 433 -23.24 12.11 7.79
CA ARG A 433 -21.97 11.70 7.20
C ARG A 433 -21.92 10.19 6.95
N LEU A 434 -22.34 9.39 7.94
CA LEU A 434 -22.46 7.94 7.78
C LEU A 434 -23.34 7.55 6.58
N ALA A 435 -24.49 8.21 6.43
CA ALA A 435 -25.41 7.94 5.32
C ALA A 435 -24.73 8.12 3.95
N ASP A 436 -23.96 9.19 3.79
CA ASP A 436 -23.20 9.44 2.57
C ASP A 436 -22.06 8.40 2.37
N ARG A 437 -21.29 8.10 3.44
CA ARG A 437 -20.19 7.12 3.38
C ARG A 437 -20.69 5.72 3.02
N SER A 438 -21.81 5.30 3.61
CA SER A 438 -22.40 3.98 3.32
C SER A 438 -22.84 3.82 1.87
N LEU A 439 -23.20 4.90 1.20
CA LEU A 439 -23.63 4.95 -0.19
C LEU A 439 -22.55 5.40 -1.17
N GLY A 440 -21.27 5.13 -0.87
CA GLY A 440 -20.15 5.36 -1.77
C GLY A 440 -19.61 6.79 -1.75
N SER A 441 -19.88 7.56 -0.69
CA SER A 441 -19.34 8.92 -0.51
C SER A 441 -19.66 9.85 -1.67
N ARG A 442 -20.95 10.02 -1.96
CA ARG A 442 -21.43 10.85 -3.09
C ARG A 442 -20.94 12.30 -3.01
N GLU A 443 -20.85 12.87 -1.80
CA GLU A 443 -20.28 14.19 -1.57
C GLU A 443 -18.85 14.31 -2.13
N ILE A 444 -18.09 13.22 -2.09
CA ILE A 444 -16.69 13.16 -2.52
C ILE A 444 -16.59 12.82 -4.01
N TYR A 445 -17.27 11.78 -4.47
CA TYR A 445 -17.10 11.21 -5.82
C TYR A 445 -18.19 11.57 -6.82
N GLY A 446 -19.33 12.10 -6.36
CA GLY A 446 -20.47 12.37 -7.25
C GLY A 446 -20.28 13.50 -8.25
N HIS A 447 -19.35 14.41 -8.02
CA HIS A 447 -19.17 15.58 -8.87
C HIS A 447 -18.39 15.30 -10.18
N LYS A 448 -17.71 14.14 -10.29
CA LYS A 448 -16.88 13.75 -11.45
C LYS A 448 -17.39 12.51 -12.19
N GLU A 449 -18.63 12.09 -11.97
CA GLU A 449 -19.18 10.87 -12.57
C GLU A 449 -18.32 9.60 -12.31
N ARG A 450 -17.64 9.56 -11.16
CA ARG A 450 -16.75 8.46 -10.77
C ARG A 450 -17.54 7.19 -10.43
N GLU A 451 -16.88 6.04 -10.61
CA GLU A 451 -17.42 4.73 -10.26
C GLU A 451 -17.37 4.51 -8.73
N VAL A 452 -18.23 3.60 -8.26
CA VAL A 452 -18.32 3.24 -6.83
C VAL A 452 -17.00 2.69 -6.30
N GLU A 453 -16.31 1.92 -7.11
CA GLU A 453 -15.10 1.18 -6.78
C GLU A 453 -13.86 2.07 -6.70
N GLN A 454 -13.98 3.38 -6.94
CA GLN A 454 -12.87 4.31 -6.74
C GLN A 454 -12.63 4.62 -5.25
N SER A 455 -13.62 4.42 -4.38
CA SER A 455 -13.46 4.53 -2.93
C SER A 455 -12.92 3.22 -2.34
N VAL A 456 -11.72 3.22 -1.78
CA VAL A 456 -11.22 2.16 -0.89
C VAL A 456 -11.64 2.50 0.53
N ASN A 457 -12.55 1.70 1.08
CA ASN A 457 -13.16 1.91 2.39
C ASN A 457 -12.41 1.13 3.46
N PHE A 458 -11.90 1.81 4.46
CA PHE A 458 -11.21 1.22 5.60
C PHE A 458 -11.54 1.98 6.89
N VAL A 459 -11.39 1.33 8.02
CA VAL A 459 -11.47 1.95 9.35
C VAL A 459 -10.13 1.90 10.08
N THR A 460 -9.27 0.98 9.70
CA THR A 460 -7.92 0.79 10.21
C THR A 460 -6.97 0.46 9.07
N CYS A 461 -5.70 0.82 9.23
CA CYS A 461 -4.58 0.46 8.36
C CYS A 461 -3.31 0.28 9.23
N HIS A 462 -2.14 0.12 8.63
CA HIS A 462 -0.88 0.03 9.37
C HIS A 462 -0.63 1.26 10.24
N ASP A 463 -1.03 2.45 9.77
CA ASP A 463 -0.89 3.73 10.48
C ASP A 463 -2.12 4.00 11.35
N GLY A 464 -1.88 4.28 12.62
CA GLY A 464 -2.92 4.47 13.62
C GLY A 464 -3.18 3.23 14.50
N PHE A 465 -4.28 3.26 15.24
CA PHE A 465 -4.69 2.13 16.08
C PHE A 465 -5.16 0.92 15.25
N THR A 466 -4.84 -0.29 15.73
CA THR A 466 -5.52 -1.51 15.27
C THR A 466 -7.01 -1.44 15.62
N LEU A 467 -7.83 -2.29 15.01
CA LEU A 467 -9.26 -2.31 15.28
C LEU A 467 -9.58 -2.65 16.75
N ASN A 468 -8.77 -3.51 17.37
CA ASN A 468 -8.89 -3.77 18.81
C ASN A 468 -8.52 -2.53 19.65
N ASP A 469 -7.46 -1.84 19.30
CA ASP A 469 -6.98 -0.68 20.06
C ASP A 469 -7.92 0.52 19.88
N LEU A 470 -8.57 0.64 18.73
CA LEU A 470 -9.57 1.65 18.44
C LEU A 470 -10.80 1.59 19.42
N VAL A 471 -11.09 0.41 19.98
CA VAL A 471 -12.15 0.19 20.95
C VAL A 471 -11.65 -0.01 22.39
N SER A 472 -10.32 0.09 22.60
CA SER A 472 -9.68 -0.20 23.89
C SER A 472 -8.87 0.96 24.46
N TYR A 473 -8.52 1.96 23.64
CA TYR A 473 -7.68 3.09 24.03
C TYR A 473 -8.28 4.42 23.58
N ASN A 474 -8.25 5.42 24.46
CA ASN A 474 -8.55 6.80 24.09
C ASN A 474 -7.25 7.56 23.74
N TYR A 475 -6.12 7.17 24.32
CA TYR A 475 -4.84 7.84 24.19
C TYR A 475 -3.81 6.92 23.53
N LYS A 476 -2.87 7.49 22.79
CA LYS A 476 -1.74 6.75 22.22
C LYS A 476 -0.72 6.40 23.29
N HIS A 477 -0.05 5.25 23.12
CA HIS A 477 1.00 4.72 23.98
C HIS A 477 2.22 4.36 23.13
N ASN A 478 2.94 5.40 22.65
CA ASN A 478 4.08 5.27 21.74
C ASN A 478 5.43 5.40 22.49
N GLU A 479 5.45 5.30 23.81
CA GLU A 479 6.65 5.46 24.63
C GLU A 479 7.79 4.54 24.17
N ASP A 480 7.43 3.33 23.75
CA ASP A 480 8.38 2.32 23.24
C ASP A 480 9.02 2.69 21.89
N ASN A 481 8.51 3.71 21.17
CA ASN A 481 9.13 4.17 19.93
C ASN A 481 10.41 4.98 20.15
N GLY A 482 10.65 5.45 21.39
CA GLY A 482 11.84 6.23 21.73
C GLY A 482 11.76 7.73 21.38
N GLU A 483 10.57 8.21 21.02
CA GLU A 483 10.31 9.60 20.63
C GLU A 483 9.52 10.38 21.70
N GLY A 484 9.39 9.82 22.91
CA GLY A 484 8.71 10.44 24.05
C GLY A 484 7.21 10.63 23.81
N ASN A 485 6.57 9.70 23.12
CA ASN A 485 5.13 9.68 22.79
C ASN A 485 4.65 10.92 21.98
N ARG A 486 5.57 11.56 21.22
CA ARG A 486 5.25 12.73 20.39
C ARG A 486 4.85 12.36 18.96
N ASP A 487 5.25 11.18 18.52
CA ASP A 487 4.98 10.59 17.21
C ASP A 487 3.55 10.02 17.13
N GLY A 488 3.06 9.82 15.91
CA GLY A 488 1.71 9.35 15.64
C GLY A 488 0.59 10.37 15.94
N ALA A 489 -0.63 10.06 15.55
CA ALA A 489 -1.78 10.96 15.69
C ALA A 489 -2.28 11.04 17.15
N ASP A 490 -2.62 12.26 17.63
CA ASP A 490 -3.23 12.46 18.96
C ASP A 490 -4.73 12.15 18.94
N ASP A 491 -5.46 12.54 17.89
CA ASP A 491 -6.89 12.24 17.73
C ASP A 491 -7.09 11.00 16.85
N ASN A 492 -7.27 9.84 17.48
CA ASN A 492 -7.56 8.58 16.81
C ASN A 492 -9.05 8.35 16.56
N ARG A 493 -9.93 9.23 16.99
CA ARG A 493 -11.41 9.05 16.96
C ARG A 493 -11.82 7.70 17.57
N SER A 494 -11.09 7.27 18.60
CA SER A 494 -11.25 6.01 19.31
C SER A 494 -12.21 6.16 20.50
N TRP A 495 -12.57 5.04 21.09
CA TRP A 495 -13.30 4.99 22.34
C TRP A 495 -12.97 3.71 23.12
N ASN A 496 -12.42 3.84 24.31
CA ASN A 496 -11.96 2.71 25.14
C ASN A 496 -13.10 1.85 25.74
N CYS A 497 -14.35 2.13 25.41
CA CYS A 497 -15.54 1.45 25.95
C CYS A 497 -15.65 1.48 27.48
N GLY A 498 -15.06 2.50 28.11
CA GLY A 498 -15.13 2.76 29.55
C GLY A 498 -13.91 2.38 30.37
N VAL A 499 -12.95 1.64 29.78
CA VAL A 499 -11.69 1.24 30.44
C VAL A 499 -10.53 1.44 29.48
N GLU A 500 -9.50 2.17 29.90
CA GLU A 500 -8.29 2.36 29.11
C GLU A 500 -7.42 1.12 29.14
N GLY A 501 -7.06 0.60 27.97
CA GLY A 501 -6.23 -0.60 27.83
C GLY A 501 -6.97 -1.92 28.10
N PRO A 502 -6.25 -3.00 28.43
CA PRO A 502 -6.83 -4.33 28.69
C PRO A 502 -7.86 -4.31 29.81
N SER A 503 -8.89 -5.16 29.72
CA SER A 503 -9.93 -5.27 30.74
C SER A 503 -10.31 -6.73 30.98
N ASP A 504 -10.48 -7.09 32.24
CA ASP A 504 -11.03 -8.39 32.65
C ASP A 504 -12.56 -8.33 32.91
N ASP A 505 -13.18 -7.15 32.74
CA ASP A 505 -14.62 -7.00 32.87
C ASP A 505 -15.34 -7.58 31.64
N PRO A 506 -16.13 -8.66 31.79
CA PRO A 506 -16.84 -9.28 30.69
C PRO A 506 -17.82 -8.33 29.97
N ALA A 507 -18.38 -7.33 30.66
CA ALA A 507 -19.31 -6.38 30.06
C ALA A 507 -18.58 -5.40 29.12
N VAL A 508 -17.39 -4.95 29.53
CA VAL A 508 -16.50 -4.12 28.69
C VAL A 508 -16.05 -4.90 27.46
N GLU A 509 -15.57 -6.13 27.65
CA GLU A 509 -15.08 -6.97 26.53
C GLU A 509 -16.19 -7.37 25.55
N LYS A 510 -17.39 -7.63 26.06
CA LYS A 510 -18.58 -7.85 25.22
C LYS A 510 -18.93 -6.60 24.39
N LEU A 511 -18.85 -5.41 24.98
CA LEU A 511 -19.10 -4.15 24.27
C LEU A 511 -18.02 -3.91 23.20
N ARG A 512 -16.74 -4.11 23.52
CA ARG A 512 -15.61 -4.01 22.58
C ARG A 512 -15.80 -4.93 21.39
N ASN A 513 -16.10 -6.20 21.65
CA ASN A 513 -16.34 -7.20 20.60
C ASN A 513 -17.51 -6.81 19.68
N ARG A 514 -18.58 -6.26 20.25
CA ARG A 514 -19.71 -5.71 19.48
C ARG A 514 -19.29 -4.52 18.60
N GLN A 515 -18.53 -3.58 19.14
CA GLN A 515 -18.06 -2.42 18.39
C GLN A 515 -17.12 -2.83 17.24
N VAL A 516 -16.23 -3.79 17.45
CA VAL A 516 -15.40 -4.39 16.40
C VAL A 516 -16.27 -4.98 15.28
N LYS A 517 -17.32 -5.74 15.64
CA LYS A 517 -18.27 -6.31 14.66
C LYS A 517 -19.06 -5.20 13.92
N ASN A 518 -19.39 -4.10 14.59
CA ASN A 518 -20.04 -2.93 13.96
C ASN A 518 -19.14 -2.31 12.88
N PHE A 519 -17.86 -2.06 13.20
CA PHE A 519 -16.89 -1.52 12.24
C PHE A 519 -16.73 -2.41 11.02
N LEU A 520 -16.53 -3.70 11.23
CA LEU A 520 -16.37 -4.68 10.14
C LEU A 520 -17.62 -4.79 9.28
N THR A 521 -18.81 -4.74 9.90
CA THR A 521 -20.08 -4.77 9.17
C THR A 521 -20.23 -3.54 8.27
N LEU A 522 -19.96 -2.34 8.80
CA LEU A 522 -20.05 -1.11 8.03
C LEU A 522 -19.03 -1.05 6.90
N THR A 523 -17.78 -1.48 7.15
CA THR A 523 -16.75 -1.54 6.11
C THR A 523 -17.14 -2.48 4.99
N MET A 524 -17.62 -3.69 5.31
CA MET A 524 -17.97 -4.70 4.31
C MET A 524 -19.27 -4.44 3.57
N LEU A 525 -20.26 -3.79 4.18
CA LEU A 525 -21.57 -3.57 3.56
C LEU A 525 -21.68 -2.25 2.81
N SER A 526 -20.84 -1.26 3.09
CA SER A 526 -20.81 0.02 2.35
C SER A 526 -20.42 -0.16 0.89
N LEU A 527 -20.88 0.76 0.04
CA LEU A 527 -20.45 0.81 -1.35
C LEU A 527 -19.00 1.29 -1.44
N GLY A 528 -18.21 0.67 -2.33
CA GLY A 528 -16.76 0.89 -2.48
C GLY A 528 -15.99 -0.43 -2.41
N VAL A 529 -14.67 -0.39 -2.35
CA VAL A 529 -13.77 -1.54 -2.18
C VAL A 529 -13.39 -1.63 -0.69
N PRO A 530 -13.73 -2.69 0.04
CA PRO A 530 -13.37 -2.80 1.46
C PRO A 530 -11.92 -3.23 1.64
N MET A 531 -11.27 -2.64 2.64
CA MET A 531 -9.95 -3.02 3.12
C MET A 531 -10.01 -3.26 4.64
N ILE A 532 -9.31 -4.30 5.11
CA ILE A 532 -9.04 -4.61 6.51
C ILE A 532 -7.56 -4.83 6.70
N VAL A 533 -7.03 -4.55 7.88
CA VAL A 533 -5.63 -4.76 8.20
C VAL A 533 -5.40 -6.09 8.91
N MET A 534 -4.25 -6.67 8.70
CA MET A 534 -3.75 -7.89 9.31
C MET A 534 -4.06 -7.94 10.81
N GLY A 535 -4.90 -8.91 11.21
CA GLY A 535 -5.25 -9.16 12.60
C GLY A 535 -6.53 -8.48 13.10
N ASP A 536 -7.21 -7.66 12.30
CA ASP A 536 -8.52 -7.10 12.68
C ASP A 536 -9.55 -8.20 12.92
N GLU A 537 -9.46 -9.28 12.14
CA GLU A 537 -10.34 -10.47 12.23
C GLU A 537 -10.13 -11.32 13.49
N VAL A 538 -9.09 -11.02 14.26
CA VAL A 538 -8.74 -11.74 15.50
C VAL A 538 -8.42 -10.82 16.68
N ARG A 539 -8.76 -9.53 16.57
CA ARG A 539 -8.51 -8.53 17.62
C ARG A 539 -7.02 -8.38 17.99
N ARG A 540 -6.12 -8.34 16.99
CA ARG A 540 -4.71 -8.02 17.22
C ARG A 540 -4.58 -6.64 17.86
N THR A 541 -3.70 -6.52 18.84
CA THR A 541 -3.42 -5.28 19.56
C THR A 541 -1.96 -4.86 19.37
N GLN A 542 -1.72 -3.58 19.25
CA GLN A 542 -0.42 -2.93 19.38
C GLN A 542 -0.23 -2.28 20.75
N ARG A 543 -1.10 -2.66 21.74
CA ARG A 543 -1.07 -2.17 23.13
C ARG A 543 -1.21 -0.64 23.20
N GLY A 544 -1.99 -0.05 22.28
CA GLY A 544 -2.17 1.40 22.21
C GLY A 544 -1.05 2.15 21.49
N ASN A 545 -0.06 1.46 20.90
CA ASN A 545 0.89 2.08 20.01
C ASN A 545 0.22 2.30 18.64
N ASN A 546 0.12 3.57 18.22
CA ASN A 546 -0.51 3.93 16.95
C ASN A 546 0.48 4.35 15.85
N ASN A 547 1.78 4.10 16.07
CA ASN A 547 2.84 4.42 15.11
C ASN A 547 4.00 3.42 15.22
N ALA A 548 3.70 2.14 14.97
CA ALA A 548 4.62 1.03 15.26
C ALA A 548 5.72 0.83 14.20
N TYR A 549 6.13 1.89 13.48
CA TYR A 549 7.09 1.83 12.36
C TYR A 549 8.48 1.29 12.76
N GLY A 550 8.88 1.48 14.02
CA GLY A 550 10.15 1.00 14.58
C GLY A 550 10.02 -0.26 15.45
N GLN A 551 8.88 -0.97 15.42
CA GLN A 551 8.57 -2.07 16.34
C GLN A 551 8.60 -3.44 15.64
N ASP A 552 9.82 -3.95 15.34
CA ASP A 552 9.99 -5.32 14.84
C ASP A 552 9.96 -6.34 15.98
N ASN A 553 8.82 -6.46 16.63
CA ASN A 553 8.61 -7.31 17.80
C ASN A 553 7.12 -7.69 17.96
N GLU A 554 6.76 -8.30 19.09
CA GLU A 554 5.41 -8.77 19.42
C GLU A 554 4.32 -7.66 19.44
N ILE A 555 4.68 -6.38 19.46
CA ILE A 555 3.74 -5.26 19.33
C ILE A 555 3.12 -5.29 17.92
N SER A 556 3.95 -5.55 16.89
CA SER A 556 3.54 -5.49 15.49
C SER A 556 3.19 -6.84 14.89
N TRP A 557 3.80 -7.92 15.40
CA TRP A 557 3.65 -9.24 14.79
C TRP A 557 2.26 -9.85 15.02
N PHE A 558 1.83 -10.71 14.09
CA PHE A 558 0.58 -11.44 14.19
C PHE A 558 0.73 -12.62 15.17
N ASP A 559 0.05 -12.54 16.29
CA ASP A 559 -0.05 -13.68 17.22
C ASP A 559 -1.15 -14.65 16.75
N TRP A 560 -0.74 -15.80 16.24
CA TRP A 560 -1.62 -16.81 15.68
C TRP A 560 -2.46 -17.54 16.75
N THR A 561 -2.16 -17.40 18.04
CA THR A 561 -2.99 -17.94 19.12
C THR A 561 -4.34 -17.22 19.23
N LEU A 562 -4.42 -16.00 18.75
CA LEU A 562 -5.64 -15.19 18.71
C LEU A 562 -6.76 -15.83 17.87
N LEU A 563 -6.42 -16.69 16.89
CA LEU A 563 -7.40 -17.41 16.08
C LEU A 563 -8.31 -18.30 16.93
N SER A 564 -7.76 -18.99 17.92
CA SER A 564 -8.56 -19.80 18.84
C SER A 564 -9.31 -18.95 19.85
N LYS A 565 -8.69 -17.87 20.33
CA LYS A 565 -9.26 -16.97 21.33
C LYS A 565 -10.45 -16.18 20.78
N HIS A 566 -10.39 -15.75 19.53
CA HIS A 566 -11.40 -14.94 18.85
C HIS A 566 -12.01 -15.64 17.62
N ALA A 567 -12.23 -16.96 17.74
CA ALA A 567 -12.78 -17.78 16.67
C ALA A 567 -14.18 -17.34 16.23
N ASP A 568 -14.95 -16.73 17.12
CA ASP A 568 -16.26 -16.13 16.83
C ASP A 568 -16.14 -14.94 15.87
N LEU A 569 -15.20 -14.04 16.12
CA LEU A 569 -14.95 -12.89 15.26
C LEU A 569 -14.40 -13.34 13.90
N HIS A 570 -13.44 -14.25 13.87
CA HIS A 570 -12.92 -14.81 12.62
C HIS A 570 -14.04 -15.44 11.76
N ARG A 571 -14.96 -16.21 12.40
CA ARG A 571 -16.15 -16.74 11.72
C ARG A 571 -17.04 -15.62 11.19
N PHE A 572 -17.28 -14.57 11.99
CA PHE A 572 -18.07 -13.41 11.60
C PHE A 572 -17.53 -12.73 10.34
N VAL A 573 -16.23 -12.46 10.30
CA VAL A 573 -15.55 -11.84 9.15
C VAL A 573 -15.66 -12.71 7.89
N ARG A 574 -15.42 -14.01 8.02
CA ARG A 574 -15.55 -14.95 6.89
C ARG A 574 -16.94 -14.94 6.26
N LEU A 575 -17.98 -14.92 7.07
CA LEU A 575 -19.37 -14.88 6.56
C LEU A 575 -19.70 -13.54 5.89
N LEU A 576 -19.19 -12.42 6.42
CA LEU A 576 -19.29 -11.11 5.78
C LEU A 576 -18.62 -11.10 4.41
N ILE A 577 -17.37 -11.56 4.33
CA ILE A 577 -16.57 -11.62 3.10
C ILE A 577 -17.26 -12.50 2.07
N ALA A 578 -17.66 -13.71 2.44
CA ALA A 578 -18.33 -14.64 1.53
C ALA A 578 -19.58 -14.01 0.91
N ARG A 579 -20.34 -13.25 1.68
CA ARG A 579 -21.52 -12.56 1.18
C ARG A 579 -21.18 -11.36 0.31
N ARG A 580 -20.17 -10.58 0.69
CA ARG A 580 -19.68 -9.43 -0.11
C ARG A 580 -19.31 -9.85 -1.53
N LEU A 581 -18.65 -10.98 -1.69
CA LEU A 581 -18.23 -11.53 -2.97
C LEU A 581 -19.39 -11.98 -3.89
N MET A 582 -20.62 -12.07 -3.37
CA MET A 582 -21.80 -12.36 -4.17
C MET A 582 -22.47 -11.13 -4.79
N ARG A 583 -21.92 -9.92 -4.62
CA ARG A 583 -22.44 -8.70 -5.27
C ARG A 583 -22.41 -8.84 -6.79
N SER A 584 -23.38 -8.19 -7.45
CA SER A 584 -23.39 -8.08 -8.90
C SER A 584 -22.18 -7.29 -9.39
N VAL A 585 -21.56 -7.77 -10.47
CA VAL A 585 -20.45 -7.07 -11.16
C VAL A 585 -20.94 -6.25 -12.36
N LYS A 586 -22.23 -6.30 -12.66
CA LYS A 586 -22.83 -5.70 -13.87
C LYS A 586 -22.54 -4.21 -13.96
N HIS A 587 -22.67 -3.48 -12.85
CA HIS A 587 -22.47 -2.04 -12.84
C HIS A 587 -21.02 -1.64 -13.17
N GLU A 588 -20.03 -2.37 -12.63
CA GLU A 588 -18.63 -2.14 -12.96
C GLU A 588 -18.32 -2.47 -14.41
N LEU A 589 -18.84 -3.61 -14.92
CA LEU A 589 -18.67 -3.98 -16.33
C LEU A 589 -19.31 -2.97 -17.30
N GLN A 590 -20.36 -2.29 -16.89
CA GLN A 590 -21.03 -1.24 -17.66
C GLN A 590 -20.47 0.16 -17.36
N ARG A 591 -19.49 0.30 -16.47
CA ARG A 591 -18.93 1.56 -16.00
C ARG A 591 -19.98 2.58 -15.56
N VAL A 592 -20.96 2.09 -14.78
CA VAL A 592 -22.04 2.93 -14.24
C VAL A 592 -21.50 3.84 -13.16
N SER A 593 -21.67 5.15 -13.33
CA SER A 593 -21.23 6.10 -12.34
C SER A 593 -22.00 5.99 -11.03
N LEU A 594 -21.37 6.41 -9.92
CA LEU A 594 -22.02 6.42 -8.60
C LEU A 594 -23.34 7.19 -8.63
N ASN A 595 -23.39 8.34 -9.31
CA ASN A 595 -24.61 9.13 -9.43
C ASN A 595 -25.72 8.39 -10.16
N GLN A 596 -25.41 7.68 -11.25
CA GLN A 596 -26.37 6.89 -11.99
C GLN A 596 -26.88 5.73 -11.13
N LEU A 597 -25.97 4.97 -10.51
CA LEU A 597 -26.33 3.87 -9.60
C LEU A 597 -27.28 4.32 -8.50
N LEU A 598 -26.97 5.46 -7.85
CA LEU A 598 -27.81 6.00 -6.77
C LEU A 598 -29.15 6.56 -7.25
N ARG A 599 -29.27 7.02 -8.50
CA ARG A 599 -30.56 7.44 -9.07
C ARG A 599 -31.47 6.23 -9.38
N GLU A 600 -30.89 5.15 -9.87
CA GLU A 600 -31.63 3.93 -10.25
C GLU A 600 -32.02 3.08 -9.02
N ALA A 601 -31.28 3.18 -7.91
CA ALA A 601 -31.52 2.39 -6.71
C ALA A 601 -32.84 2.78 -6.02
N LYS A 602 -33.72 1.80 -5.84
CA LYS A 602 -34.89 1.94 -4.97
C LYS A 602 -34.46 1.86 -3.51
N ARG A 603 -34.39 3.00 -2.83
CA ARG A 603 -33.96 3.11 -1.44
C ARG A 603 -34.78 4.13 -0.67
N ALA A 604 -34.90 3.92 0.64
CA ALA A 604 -35.54 4.83 1.55
C ALA A 604 -34.78 4.91 2.89
N TRP A 605 -34.63 6.13 3.38
CA TRP A 605 -34.10 6.38 4.73
C TRP A 605 -35.23 6.42 5.76
N HIS A 606 -34.97 5.86 6.93
CA HIS A 606 -35.89 5.81 8.05
C HIS A 606 -35.17 6.19 9.35
N GLY A 607 -35.98 6.66 10.32
CA GLY A 607 -35.57 6.70 11.71
C GLY A 607 -36.13 5.49 12.47
N VAL A 608 -36.41 5.65 13.74
CA VAL A 608 -37.14 4.67 14.55
C VAL A 608 -38.52 4.41 13.90
N LYS A 609 -39.10 5.46 13.30
CA LYS A 609 -40.31 5.38 12.48
C LYS A 609 -40.00 5.38 11.00
N LEU A 610 -40.83 4.67 10.24
CA LEU A 610 -40.65 4.57 8.78
C LEU A 610 -40.78 5.94 8.11
N ASN A 611 -39.89 6.19 7.13
CA ASN A 611 -39.85 7.42 6.33
C ASN A 611 -39.70 8.72 7.14
N GLN A 612 -39.19 8.61 8.38
CA GLN A 612 -38.92 9.73 9.26
C GLN A 612 -37.50 9.65 9.81
N PRO A 613 -36.45 9.80 8.93
CA PRO A 613 -35.08 9.80 9.37
C PRO A 613 -34.83 11.06 10.24
N ASP A 614 -34.09 10.87 11.33
CA ASP A 614 -33.65 11.98 12.16
C ASP A 614 -32.26 12.43 11.74
N TRP A 615 -32.20 13.57 11.04
CA TRP A 615 -30.96 14.21 10.60
C TRP A 615 -30.44 15.26 11.59
N SER A 616 -30.99 15.33 12.76
CA SER A 616 -30.56 16.30 13.76
C SER A 616 -29.12 16.07 14.22
N TYR A 617 -28.53 17.13 14.76
CA TYR A 617 -27.16 17.11 15.29
C TYR A 617 -26.94 16.01 16.34
N TYR A 618 -27.96 15.72 17.15
CA TYR A 618 -27.90 14.76 18.25
C TYR A 618 -28.32 13.34 17.87
N SER A 619 -28.77 13.13 16.66
CA SER A 619 -29.17 11.79 16.18
C SER A 619 -28.01 10.80 16.22
N ARG A 620 -28.27 9.58 16.67
CA ARG A 620 -27.32 8.46 16.75
C ARG A 620 -27.91 7.17 16.19
N SER A 621 -28.99 7.27 15.44
CA SER A 621 -29.62 6.09 14.84
C SER A 621 -30.16 6.40 13.45
N LEU A 622 -30.16 5.40 12.59
CA LEU A 622 -30.60 5.52 11.21
C LEU A 622 -30.99 4.15 10.68
N ALA A 623 -31.94 4.07 9.76
CA ALA A 623 -32.19 2.86 9.00
C ALA A 623 -32.28 3.14 7.50
N LEU A 624 -31.85 2.17 6.70
CA LEU A 624 -31.88 2.19 5.23
C LEU A 624 -32.56 0.96 4.69
N SER A 625 -33.60 1.14 3.90
CA SER A 625 -34.15 0.09 3.03
C SER A 625 -33.57 0.22 1.63
N ALA A 626 -33.16 -0.89 1.03
CA ALA A 626 -32.73 -0.96 -0.36
C ALA A 626 -33.29 -2.21 -1.03
N GLU A 627 -33.70 -2.06 -2.31
CA GLU A 627 -34.15 -3.15 -3.17
C GLU A 627 -33.13 -3.38 -4.27
N ILE A 628 -32.79 -4.65 -4.52
CA ILE A 628 -32.05 -5.08 -5.69
C ILE A 628 -33.02 -5.86 -6.60
N PRO A 629 -33.70 -5.17 -7.54
CA PRO A 629 -34.81 -5.77 -8.32
C PRO A 629 -34.37 -7.00 -9.13
N GLU A 630 -33.16 -6.95 -9.69
CA GLU A 630 -32.60 -8.04 -10.53
C GLU A 630 -32.44 -9.37 -9.77
N GLN A 631 -32.29 -9.32 -8.46
CA GLN A 631 -32.13 -10.49 -7.60
C GLN A 631 -33.38 -10.79 -6.77
N GLY A 632 -34.42 -9.94 -6.85
CA GLY A 632 -35.60 -10.04 -6.00
C GLY A 632 -35.27 -9.91 -4.51
N LEU A 633 -34.18 -9.21 -4.16
CA LEU A 633 -33.66 -9.09 -2.80
C LEU A 633 -33.96 -7.71 -2.21
N HIS A 634 -34.39 -7.72 -0.96
CA HIS A 634 -34.61 -6.54 -0.15
C HIS A 634 -33.69 -6.59 1.06
N PHE A 635 -33.12 -5.43 1.39
CA PHE A 635 -32.28 -5.23 2.57
C PHE A 635 -32.89 -4.15 3.45
N HIS A 636 -32.79 -4.36 4.75
CA HIS A 636 -33.11 -3.33 5.73
C HIS A 636 -31.97 -3.28 6.76
N LEU A 637 -31.10 -2.29 6.61
CA LEU A 637 -29.98 -2.01 7.51
C LEU A 637 -30.45 -1.07 8.60
N ILE A 638 -30.26 -1.43 9.86
CA ILE A 638 -30.58 -0.62 11.02
C ILE A 638 -29.31 -0.36 11.82
N LEU A 639 -29.05 0.89 12.12
CA LEU A 639 -27.85 1.38 12.76
C LEU A 639 -28.25 2.11 14.06
N ASN A 640 -27.83 1.57 15.19
CA ASN A 640 -28.08 2.14 16.51
C ASN A 640 -26.76 2.38 17.24
N ALA A 641 -26.21 3.58 17.17
CA ALA A 641 -25.07 4.01 17.99
C ALA A 641 -25.49 4.62 19.33
N TYR A 642 -26.79 4.68 19.60
CA TYR A 642 -27.34 5.13 20.89
C TYR A 642 -27.09 4.07 21.98
N TRP A 643 -26.99 4.49 23.21
CA TRP A 643 -26.66 3.64 24.37
C TRP A 643 -27.82 2.87 24.97
N GLU A 644 -29.03 3.05 24.44
CA GLU A 644 -30.22 2.29 24.82
C GLU A 644 -30.77 1.49 23.64
N PRO A 645 -31.54 0.42 23.90
CA PRO A 645 -32.24 -0.30 22.86
C PRO A 645 -33.36 0.56 22.25
N LEU A 646 -33.58 0.45 20.95
CA LEU A 646 -34.60 1.18 20.22
C LEU A 646 -35.49 0.20 19.41
N ASP A 647 -36.80 0.49 19.39
CA ASP A 647 -37.76 -0.31 18.62
C ASP A 647 -38.02 0.36 17.27
N PHE A 648 -37.46 -0.23 16.20
CA PHE A 648 -37.59 0.26 14.82
C PHE A 648 -38.81 -0.34 14.12
N GLU A 649 -39.61 0.49 13.47
CA GLU A 649 -40.65 0.04 12.56
C GLU A 649 -40.02 -0.60 11.28
N LEU A 650 -40.58 -1.72 10.83
CA LEU A 650 -40.11 -2.43 9.64
C LEU A 650 -40.99 -2.09 8.44
N PRO A 651 -40.40 -1.75 7.27
CA PRO A 651 -41.15 -1.62 6.04
C PRO A 651 -41.72 -2.99 5.61
N LEU A 652 -42.81 -2.97 4.87
CA LEU A 652 -43.29 -4.19 4.24
C LEU A 652 -42.28 -4.60 3.14
N PRO A 653 -41.84 -5.85 3.06
CA PRO A 653 -41.12 -6.34 1.89
C PRO A 653 -41.96 -6.11 0.64
N SER A 654 -41.36 -5.69 -0.48
CA SER A 654 -42.10 -5.40 -1.74
C SER A 654 -42.81 -6.62 -2.33
N ASP A 655 -42.38 -7.81 -1.99
CA ASP A 655 -43.13 -9.03 -2.17
C ASP A 655 -44.05 -9.21 -0.95
N SER A 656 -45.36 -9.07 -1.16
CA SER A 656 -46.40 -9.18 -0.12
C SER A 656 -46.43 -10.53 0.61
N ARG A 657 -45.68 -11.54 0.15
CA ARG A 657 -45.46 -12.84 0.76
C ARG A 657 -44.16 -12.97 1.52
N GLY A 658 -43.22 -12.01 1.36
CA GLY A 658 -41.90 -12.06 1.99
C GLY A 658 -41.94 -11.72 3.46
N THR A 659 -41.23 -12.51 4.26
CA THR A 659 -40.99 -12.24 5.68
C THR A 659 -39.54 -11.75 5.85
N TRP A 660 -39.33 -10.70 6.61
CA TRP A 660 -37.99 -10.31 7.00
C TRP A 660 -37.29 -11.46 7.74
N ARG A 661 -36.01 -11.68 7.41
CA ARG A 661 -35.15 -12.63 8.08
C ARG A 661 -33.93 -11.91 8.62
N ARG A 662 -33.49 -12.25 9.83
CA ARG A 662 -32.35 -11.64 10.46
C ARG A 662 -31.06 -12.29 9.95
N TRP A 663 -30.31 -11.56 9.18
CA TRP A 663 -28.97 -11.98 8.75
C TRP A 663 -27.90 -11.61 9.79
N ILE A 664 -27.85 -10.34 10.22
CA ILE A 664 -26.87 -9.83 11.19
C ILE A 664 -27.61 -9.12 12.33
N ASP A 665 -27.16 -9.32 13.56
CA ASP A 665 -27.46 -8.52 14.73
C ASP A 665 -26.28 -8.59 15.68
N THR A 666 -25.45 -7.55 15.70
CA THR A 666 -24.20 -7.51 16.47
C THR A 666 -24.40 -7.45 17.99
N ALA A 667 -25.64 -7.25 18.46
CA ALA A 667 -25.99 -7.31 19.88
C ALA A 667 -26.10 -8.74 20.40
N LEU A 668 -26.30 -9.72 19.52
CA LEU A 668 -26.47 -11.11 19.89
C LEU A 668 -25.15 -11.83 20.17
N GLU A 669 -25.24 -12.88 20.97
CA GLU A 669 -24.10 -13.75 21.25
C GLU A 669 -23.79 -14.69 20.07
N PRO A 670 -22.53 -15.07 19.89
CA PRO A 670 -22.16 -16.14 18.97
C PRO A 670 -22.91 -17.45 19.27
N PRO A 671 -23.33 -18.21 18.25
CA PRO A 671 -23.16 -17.99 16.81
C PRO A 671 -24.31 -17.23 16.14
N HIS A 672 -25.15 -16.54 16.91
CA HIS A 672 -26.40 -15.96 16.45
C HIS A 672 -26.27 -14.53 15.89
N GLU A 673 -25.13 -13.88 16.08
CA GLU A 673 -24.87 -12.49 15.67
C GLU A 673 -24.75 -12.33 14.14
N ILE A 674 -24.36 -13.40 13.46
CA ILE A 674 -24.39 -13.52 12.00
C ILE A 674 -24.69 -14.97 11.63
N VAL A 675 -25.57 -15.17 10.65
CA VAL A 675 -25.98 -16.49 10.19
C VAL A 675 -25.88 -16.57 8.66
N GLU A 676 -25.88 -17.78 8.12
CA GLU A 676 -26.04 -17.95 6.68
C GLU A 676 -27.45 -17.53 6.24
N TRP A 677 -27.59 -17.03 5.02
CA TRP A 677 -28.88 -16.52 4.52
C TRP A 677 -29.98 -17.58 4.51
N GLN A 678 -29.62 -18.81 4.16
CA GLN A 678 -30.55 -19.96 4.08
C GLN A 678 -31.13 -20.32 5.45
N THR A 679 -30.37 -20.08 6.52
CA THR A 679 -30.75 -20.41 7.89
C THR A 679 -31.21 -19.19 8.70
N ALA A 680 -31.26 -18.01 8.06
CA ALA A 680 -31.62 -16.77 8.71
C ALA A 680 -33.03 -16.86 9.35
N PRO A 681 -33.17 -16.66 10.67
CA PRO A 681 -34.45 -16.80 11.35
C PRO A 681 -35.44 -15.72 10.88
N PRO A 682 -36.74 -16.06 10.76
CA PRO A 682 -37.77 -15.08 10.41
C PRO A 682 -37.97 -14.08 11.56
N VAL A 683 -38.30 -12.85 11.19
CA VAL A 683 -38.63 -11.77 12.10
C VAL A 683 -40.16 -11.62 12.14
N SER A 684 -40.74 -11.78 13.34
CA SER A 684 -42.16 -11.65 13.57
C SER A 684 -42.57 -10.20 13.88
N GLY A 685 -43.69 -9.75 13.35
CA GLY A 685 -44.23 -8.43 13.63
C GLY A 685 -43.77 -7.30 12.72
N ARG A 686 -44.11 -6.07 13.09
CA ARG A 686 -43.83 -4.85 12.32
C ARG A 686 -42.76 -3.97 12.94
N THR A 687 -42.11 -4.45 13.98
CA THR A 687 -41.02 -3.76 14.67
C THR A 687 -39.88 -4.73 14.96
N TYR A 688 -38.67 -4.19 15.04
CA TYR A 688 -37.50 -4.92 15.50
C TYR A 688 -36.82 -4.15 16.63
N ARG A 689 -36.60 -4.80 17.76
CA ARG A 689 -35.90 -4.22 18.89
C ARG A 689 -34.39 -4.37 18.68
N VAL A 690 -33.73 -3.25 18.39
CA VAL A 690 -32.30 -3.18 18.14
C VAL A 690 -31.57 -2.89 19.45
N GLY A 691 -30.59 -3.70 19.79
CA GLY A 691 -29.78 -3.51 20.99
C GLY A 691 -29.03 -2.20 21.00
N PRO A 692 -28.53 -1.76 22.18
CA PRO A 692 -27.70 -0.56 22.27
C PRO A 692 -26.39 -0.77 21.51
N ARG A 693 -25.91 0.28 20.84
CA ARG A 693 -24.63 0.28 20.11
C ARG A 693 -24.47 -0.95 19.21
N SER A 694 -25.45 -1.17 18.32
CA SER A 694 -25.46 -2.37 17.46
C SER A 694 -25.90 -2.07 16.03
N VAL A 695 -25.55 -2.97 15.15
CA VAL A 695 -25.92 -2.98 13.73
C VAL A 695 -26.75 -4.22 13.44
N VAL A 696 -27.88 -4.02 12.78
CA VAL A 696 -28.78 -5.09 12.34
C VAL A 696 -28.95 -5.04 10.83
N MET A 697 -28.88 -6.21 10.18
CA MET A 697 -29.23 -6.36 8.77
C MET A 697 -30.29 -7.43 8.59
N LEU A 698 -31.43 -7.00 8.09
CA LEU A 698 -32.52 -7.88 7.71
C LEU A 698 -32.54 -8.06 6.19
N ILE A 699 -32.97 -9.23 5.75
CA ILE A 699 -33.07 -9.61 4.32
C ILE A 699 -34.43 -10.20 4.03
N ALA A 700 -34.97 -9.97 2.82
CA ALA A 700 -36.18 -10.61 2.31
C ALA A 700 -36.07 -10.82 0.78
N GLY A 701 -36.77 -11.82 0.21
CA GLY A 701 -36.81 -12.03 -1.25
C GLY A 701 -37.06 -13.45 -1.66
N LEU A 702 -37.43 -13.63 -2.93
CA LEU A 702 -37.88 -14.90 -3.54
C LEU A 702 -36.82 -16.02 -3.54
N GLY A 703 -35.55 -15.69 -3.54
CA GLY A 703 -34.45 -16.67 -3.56
C GLY A 703 -34.20 -17.39 -2.25
N LEU A 704 -34.76 -16.90 -1.13
CA LEU A 704 -34.51 -17.43 0.23
C LEU A 704 -35.42 -18.63 0.54
N GLU A 705 -36.55 -18.77 -0.15
CA GLU A 705 -37.53 -19.87 0.06
C GLU A 705 -37.22 -21.12 -0.78
N ALA A 706 -36.55 -20.95 -1.93
CA ALA A 706 -36.26 -22.08 -2.83
C ALA A 706 -35.17 -23.05 -2.33
N ALA A 707 -34.38 -22.66 -1.33
CA ALA A 707 -33.33 -23.50 -0.78
C ALA A 707 -33.79 -24.49 0.31
N GLN A 708 -35.03 -24.37 0.80
CA GLN A 708 -35.59 -25.29 1.81
C GLN A 708 -36.28 -26.53 1.20
N GLY A 709 -36.34 -26.65 -0.12
CA GLY A 709 -37.04 -27.72 -0.83
C GLY A 709 -36.17 -28.60 -1.73
N ARG A 710 -34.84 -28.65 -1.52
CA ARG A 710 -33.97 -29.63 -2.21
C ARG A 710 -33.00 -30.32 -1.26
#